data_4bc20034c3127dcca265e8130b804107
#
_entry.id   4bc20034c3127dcca265e8130b804107
#
_cell.length_a   1.000
_cell.length_b   1.000
_cell.length_c   1.000
_cell.angle_alpha   90.00
_cell.angle_beta   90.00
_cell.angle_gamma   90.00
#
_symmetry.space_group_name_H-M   'P 1'
#
loop_
_entity.id
_entity.type
_entity.pdbx_description
1 polymer ?
#
loop_
_entity_poly.entity_id
_entity_poly.type
_entity_poly.pdbx_seq_one_letter_code
_entity_poly.pdbx_strand_id
1 'polypeptide(L)'
;MIEDGSPNVFLGGGTQTVLEISPEIPDWLRQVVDVLYVVAGMLGGLAGAWRQAAKMGSKFGTKCAAKFIGGEMVGMAISDTVMGLFSNPVDVTTGQKILLPETDFTLPGRLPVTCSRFYASHMETEGLLGRGWRLNWEINLREDETYITFIGVQGRELSYPKEMLIPGHQIFDPEEQFYLSRLHDGCYVLHYTDCSYYVFDEFDDHGVAPLLFMETPYRQRIAFGRENGRLVRVASSSGHHLLLHRTMTQAGERLSHIELLKGGRPGNLVEYRYDDNGQLTGVVNRAGVTVRQFAYENGLMTEHRNATGFTCTYHWEEIEGFPRVVEHTTSDGEDYRFHYDFAGGQTVVTGRPEQKWQWWFDEETYVTAHRTPGGGMYRFTYNENHFPVAVELPGERRVTLEYDTLSRVVKETDPAGRVTQTQWNGSFAEITRRALDDDHVWKADYNEHGQVIRETDPEGRVTRYGYDDQGLPETVCHPGKQQDRYTWNALGLLSSHRRITGSVQSWQYTQRGMLARHTDEEKRETRWQYTPEGLVASLSNGNGAQYRFSYDGDGRLTGEQRPDGLIRMFALNADGFPVIIPTQGTEGGVRNEQQERDALGRLLRSDTQHSTRTFSYNRLDQITEVTLTPTEEGERLHHMQADTVRFAYDRSGWLTAEHSVHGSIKYRRDALGNPTDITLPDGQHLSHLYYGSGHLLQTALDGITVSEYERDSLHRQVIRTQGKLATFSGYNADNRLSWQRSLPGGSQNPQQAVLPRRRTTA
;
A
#
# COMPACT_ATOMS: atom_id res chain seq x y z
N MET A 1 0.85 19.60 -30.18
CA MET A 1 0.84 19.41 -28.72
C MET A 1 0.54 17.94 -28.53
N ILE A 2 1.58 17.18 -28.28
CA ILE A 2 1.54 15.73 -28.08
C ILE A 2 1.70 15.55 -26.58
N GLU A 3 0.68 15.04 -25.93
CA GLU A 3 0.74 14.67 -24.54
C GLU A 3 1.68 13.48 -24.40
N ASP A 4 2.77 13.72 -23.70
CA ASP A 4 3.79 12.74 -23.37
C ASP A 4 3.33 11.95 -22.13
N GLY A 5 2.72 10.80 -22.40
CA GLY A 5 2.34 9.83 -21.38
C GLY A 5 3.54 9.04 -20.87
N SER A 6 4.41 9.66 -20.09
CA SER A 6 5.50 8.95 -19.39
C SER A 6 4.93 8.18 -18.20
N PRO A 7 5.13 6.85 -18.10
CA PRO A 7 4.77 6.13 -16.89
C PRO A 7 5.71 6.54 -15.76
N ASN A 8 5.14 7.05 -14.68
CA ASN A 8 5.86 7.31 -13.44
C ASN A 8 6.33 5.98 -12.84
N VAL A 9 7.61 5.68 -13.00
CA VAL A 9 8.28 4.60 -12.29
C VAL A 9 8.53 5.09 -10.86
N PHE A 10 7.72 4.64 -9.92
CA PHE A 10 8.00 4.82 -8.49
C PHE A 10 9.18 3.92 -8.11
N LEU A 11 10.32 4.54 -7.80
CA LEU A 11 11.47 3.90 -7.19
C LEU A 11 11.27 3.77 -5.68
N GLY A 12 10.49 2.81 -5.27
CA GLY A 12 10.44 2.34 -3.89
C GLY A 12 10.79 0.85 -3.90
N GLY A 13 11.77 0.44 -3.10
CA GLY A 13 12.27 -0.93 -3.05
C GLY A 13 11.20 -1.95 -2.63
N GLY A 14 10.51 -2.47 -3.59
CA GLY A 14 9.59 -3.57 -3.53
C GLY A 14 9.21 -3.92 -4.96
N THR A 15 9.45 -5.14 -5.37
CA THR A 15 9.08 -5.64 -6.70
C THR A 15 7.56 -5.56 -6.87
N GLN A 16 7.07 -4.43 -7.34
CA GLN A 16 5.77 -4.38 -7.98
C GLN A 16 5.90 -4.96 -9.37
N THR A 17 5.36 -6.15 -9.57
CA THR A 17 4.97 -6.59 -10.90
C THR A 17 3.78 -5.72 -11.29
N VAL A 18 4.04 -4.58 -11.92
CA VAL A 18 3.00 -3.79 -12.56
C VAL A 18 2.55 -4.61 -13.77
N LEU A 19 1.49 -5.39 -13.60
CA LEU A 19 0.62 -5.71 -14.71
C LEU A 19 -0.06 -4.38 -15.06
N GLU A 20 0.37 -3.72 -16.13
CA GLU A 20 -0.48 -2.78 -16.84
C GLU A 20 -1.70 -3.57 -17.32
N ILE A 21 -2.73 -3.55 -16.48
CA ILE A 21 -4.05 -3.98 -16.88
C ILE A 21 -4.52 -2.91 -17.90
N SER A 22 -4.76 -3.35 -19.12
CA SER A 22 -5.30 -2.51 -20.20
C SER A 22 -6.39 -1.55 -19.65
N PRO A 23 -6.39 -0.25 -20.02
CA PRO A 23 -7.36 0.72 -19.53
C PRO A 23 -8.83 0.37 -19.81
N GLU A 24 -9.10 -0.76 -20.44
CA GLU A 24 -10.41 -1.22 -20.87
C GLU A 24 -10.95 -2.42 -20.08
N ILE A 25 -10.29 -2.84 -19.01
CA ILE A 25 -10.89 -3.75 -18.05
C ILE A 25 -11.99 -2.97 -17.32
N PRO A 26 -13.22 -3.50 -17.22
CA PRO A 26 -14.32 -2.84 -16.53
C PRO A 26 -13.90 -2.39 -15.12
N ASP A 27 -14.33 -1.20 -14.69
CA ASP A 27 -13.91 -0.59 -13.41
C ASP A 27 -14.20 -1.48 -12.19
N TRP A 28 -15.18 -2.36 -12.27
CA TRP A 28 -15.44 -3.34 -11.21
C TRP A 28 -14.42 -4.51 -11.22
N LEU A 29 -13.96 -4.98 -12.41
CA LEU A 29 -12.87 -5.95 -12.48
C LEU A 29 -11.55 -5.30 -12.04
N ARG A 30 -11.39 -3.98 -12.29
CA ARG A 30 -10.37 -3.18 -11.61
C ARG A 30 -10.63 -3.15 -10.11
N GLN A 31 -11.86 -2.96 -9.65
CA GLN A 31 -12.18 -2.96 -8.21
C GLN A 31 -12.08 -4.35 -7.59
N VAL A 32 -12.40 -5.44 -8.26
CA VAL A 32 -12.19 -6.82 -7.77
C VAL A 32 -10.74 -7.24 -7.94
N VAL A 33 -10.08 -6.85 -9.02
CA VAL A 33 -8.64 -6.99 -9.21
C VAL A 33 -7.92 -5.93 -8.37
N ASP A 34 -8.42 -4.70 -8.22
CA ASP A 34 -7.87 -3.70 -7.28
C ASP A 34 -8.22 -4.04 -5.84
N VAL A 35 -9.30 -4.69 -5.50
CA VAL A 35 -9.55 -5.25 -4.16
C VAL A 35 -8.69 -6.53 -3.94
N LEU A 36 -8.51 -7.38 -4.92
CA LEU A 36 -7.53 -8.46 -4.87
C LEU A 36 -6.08 -7.96 -5.04
N TYR A 37 -5.83 -6.85 -5.75
CA TYR A 37 -4.52 -6.22 -5.88
C TYR A 37 -4.29 -5.06 -4.91
N VAL A 38 -5.30 -4.34 -4.46
CA VAL A 38 -5.21 -3.47 -3.30
C VAL A 38 -4.99 -4.34 -2.05
N VAL A 39 -5.59 -5.49 -1.92
CA VAL A 39 -5.24 -6.48 -0.92
C VAL A 39 -3.87 -7.12 -1.22
N ALA A 40 -3.46 -7.40 -2.46
CA ALA A 40 -2.13 -7.92 -2.79
C ALA A 40 -1.05 -6.85 -3.03
N GLY A 41 -1.35 -5.69 -3.55
CA GLY A 41 -0.41 -4.57 -3.74
C GLY A 41 -0.28 -3.67 -2.51
N MET A 42 -1.30 -3.62 -1.66
CA MET A 42 -1.21 -3.12 -0.30
C MET A 42 -0.45 -4.09 0.63
N LEU A 43 -0.25 -5.35 0.27
CA LEU A 43 0.68 -6.28 0.94
C LEU A 43 2.15 -5.96 0.65
N GLY A 44 2.47 -5.20 -0.40
CA GLY A 44 3.82 -4.75 -0.74
C GLY A 44 4.10 -3.26 -0.49
N GLY A 45 3.07 -2.46 -0.18
CA GLY A 45 3.17 -1.02 0.06
C GLY A 45 2.69 -0.62 1.47
N LEU A 46 2.14 0.57 1.59
CA LEU A 46 1.62 1.15 2.84
C LEU A 46 0.66 0.23 3.63
N ALA A 47 -0.09 -0.67 2.99
CA ALA A 47 -1.00 -1.58 3.69
C ALA A 47 -0.34 -2.85 4.24
N GLY A 48 0.80 -3.27 3.69
CA GLY A 48 1.65 -4.26 4.36
C GLY A 48 2.21 -3.68 5.68
N ALA A 49 2.68 -2.44 5.64
CA ALA A 49 3.06 -1.68 6.84
C ALA A 49 1.87 -1.50 7.80
N TRP A 50 0.64 -1.38 7.29
CA TRP A 50 -0.59 -1.21 8.05
C TRP A 50 -1.06 -2.45 8.78
N ARG A 51 -1.18 -3.59 8.07
CA ARG A 51 -1.46 -4.88 8.72
C ARG A 51 -0.35 -5.22 9.73
N GLN A 52 0.87 -4.80 9.46
CA GLN A 52 2.00 -5.04 10.33
C GLN A 52 2.04 -4.06 11.51
N ALA A 53 1.79 -2.78 11.31
CA ALA A 53 1.64 -1.79 12.38
C ALA A 53 0.45 -2.11 13.30
N ALA A 54 -0.65 -2.55 12.72
CA ALA A 54 -1.83 -3.01 13.44
C ALA A 54 -1.58 -4.25 14.30
N LYS A 55 -0.65 -5.10 13.90
CA LYS A 55 -0.27 -6.30 14.63
C LYS A 55 0.79 -6.04 15.72
N MET A 56 1.29 -4.81 15.85
CA MET A 56 2.38 -4.45 16.73
C MET A 56 1.94 -4.09 18.13
N GLY A 57 1.36 -5.02 18.84
CA GLY A 57 1.24 -4.95 20.31
C GLY A 57 0.30 -3.89 20.88
N SER A 58 0.07 -2.74 20.25
CA SER A 58 -1.01 -1.86 20.66
C SER A 58 -2.33 -2.41 20.14
N LYS A 59 -3.26 -2.67 21.00
CA LYS A 59 -4.61 -3.13 20.67
C LYS A 59 -5.31 -2.15 19.69
N PHE A 60 -4.92 -0.89 19.69
CA PHE A 60 -5.36 0.14 18.74
C PHE A 60 -5.01 -0.21 17.29
N GLY A 61 -3.75 -0.53 17.02
CA GLY A 61 -3.30 -0.88 15.67
C GLY A 61 -4.02 -2.10 15.11
N THR A 62 -4.30 -3.09 15.95
CA THR A 62 -4.83 -4.38 15.53
C THR A 62 -6.28 -4.37 15.09
N LYS A 63 -7.14 -3.73 15.86
CA LYS A 63 -8.58 -3.72 15.58
C LYS A 63 -8.98 -2.69 14.53
N CYS A 64 -8.22 -1.61 14.41
CA CYS A 64 -8.48 -0.59 13.39
C CYS A 64 -8.01 -0.97 11.99
N ALA A 65 -6.89 -1.67 11.87
CA ALA A 65 -6.37 -2.07 10.56
C ALA A 65 -7.08 -3.26 9.94
N ALA A 66 -7.70 -4.13 10.72
CA ALA A 66 -8.48 -5.26 10.20
C ALA A 66 -9.71 -4.82 9.41
N LYS A 67 -10.12 -3.54 9.50
CA LYS A 67 -11.32 -3.05 8.83
C LYS A 67 -11.09 -1.83 7.97
N PHE A 68 -10.49 -2.07 6.85
CA PHE A 68 -10.56 -1.22 5.67
C PHE A 68 -12.00 -1.12 5.09
N ILE A 69 -13.03 -1.18 5.93
CA ILE A 69 -14.42 -1.11 5.49
C ILE A 69 -15.01 0.26 5.85
N GLY A 70 -14.26 1.08 6.58
CA GLY A 70 -14.71 2.40 6.99
C GLY A 70 -14.13 3.52 6.14
N GLY A 71 -14.16 3.39 4.81
CA GLY A 71 -13.78 4.45 3.88
C GLY A 71 -12.31 4.92 3.96
N GLU A 72 -11.85 5.55 2.89
CA GLU A 72 -10.47 6.04 2.72
C GLU A 72 -10.02 7.01 3.82
N MET A 73 -10.94 7.84 4.32
CA MET A 73 -10.63 8.86 5.33
C MET A 73 -10.41 8.31 6.75
N VAL A 74 -11.14 7.26 7.15
CA VAL A 74 -10.89 6.57 8.43
C VAL A 74 -9.55 5.86 8.36
N GLY A 75 -9.28 5.21 7.24
CA GLY A 75 -7.98 4.62 6.95
C GLY A 75 -6.84 5.63 7.08
N MET A 76 -6.94 6.81 6.47
CA MET A 76 -5.94 7.88 6.54
C MET A 76 -5.74 8.41 7.97
N ALA A 77 -6.83 8.66 8.71
CA ALA A 77 -6.73 9.16 10.08
C ALA A 77 -6.03 8.20 11.01
N ILE A 78 -6.34 6.93 10.85
CA ILE A 78 -5.68 5.87 11.56
C ILE A 78 -4.20 5.83 11.11
N SER A 79 -3.89 5.97 9.78
CA SER A 79 -2.53 6.06 9.26
C SER A 79 -1.74 7.15 9.95
N ASP A 80 -2.21 8.33 9.89
CA ASP A 80 -1.51 9.47 10.46
C ASP A 80 -1.25 9.27 11.96
N THR A 81 -2.22 8.66 12.67
CA THR A 81 -2.05 8.36 14.10
C THR A 81 -1.03 7.25 14.32
N VAL A 82 -1.11 6.16 13.58
CA VAL A 82 -0.18 5.04 13.69
C VAL A 82 1.21 5.42 13.20
N MET A 83 1.35 6.16 12.10
CA MET A 83 2.66 6.65 11.65
C MET A 83 3.27 7.62 12.65
N GLY A 84 2.45 8.44 13.31
CA GLY A 84 2.89 9.27 14.43
C GLY A 84 3.37 8.46 15.64
N LEU A 85 2.74 7.31 15.93
CA LEU A 85 3.19 6.36 16.96
C LEU A 85 4.55 5.73 16.61
N PHE A 86 4.84 5.50 15.33
CA PHE A 86 5.99 4.73 14.86
C PHE A 86 7.11 5.55 14.22
N SER A 87 6.91 6.85 13.96
CA SER A 87 7.98 7.74 13.47
C SER A 87 9.17 7.78 14.45
N ASN A 88 8.90 7.56 15.73
CA ASN A 88 9.90 7.50 16.82
C ASN A 88 10.03 6.10 17.41
N PRO A 89 10.21 5.06 16.71
CA PRO A 89 10.00 3.62 16.96
C PRO A 89 9.85 3.17 18.44
N VAL A 90 9.02 3.89 19.18
CA VAL A 90 8.65 3.66 20.58
C VAL A 90 7.13 3.67 20.67
N ASP A 91 6.56 2.64 21.23
CA ASP A 91 5.13 2.57 21.51
C ASP A 91 4.78 3.56 22.63
N VAL A 92 4.08 4.62 22.29
CA VAL A 92 3.74 5.71 23.24
C VAL A 92 2.76 5.28 24.34
N THR A 93 2.02 4.18 24.15
CA THR A 93 1.07 3.67 25.14
C THR A 93 1.74 2.74 26.15
N THR A 94 2.90 2.18 25.82
CA THR A 94 3.60 1.21 26.65
C THR A 94 5.05 1.60 26.95
N GLY A 95 5.62 2.56 26.25
CA GLY A 95 7.04 2.96 26.39
C GLY A 95 8.03 1.92 25.84
N GLN A 96 7.57 0.95 25.07
CA GLN A 96 8.40 -0.14 24.55
C GLN A 96 9.05 0.23 23.22
N LYS A 97 10.27 -0.26 23.02
CA LYS A 97 10.97 -0.13 21.75
C LYS A 97 10.45 -1.16 20.76
N ILE A 98 10.05 -0.68 19.58
CA ILE A 98 9.58 -1.51 18.47
C ILE A 98 10.38 -1.14 17.21
N LEU A 99 10.76 -2.13 16.40
CA LEU A 99 11.17 -1.93 15.01
C LEU A 99 10.15 -2.57 14.10
N LEU A 100 9.63 -1.77 13.16
CA LEU A 100 8.74 -2.25 12.12
C LEU A 100 9.40 -3.39 11.33
N PRO A 101 8.63 -4.32 10.76
CA PRO A 101 9.20 -5.38 9.96
C PRO A 101 10.08 -4.84 8.83
N GLU A 102 11.33 -5.24 8.84
CA GLU A 102 12.31 -4.93 7.81
C GLU A 102 12.49 -6.17 6.92
N THR A 103 12.37 -5.98 5.61
CA THR A 103 12.58 -7.05 4.64
C THR A 103 14.05 -7.21 4.33
N ASP A 104 14.59 -8.40 4.56
CA ASP A 104 15.97 -8.74 4.26
C ASP A 104 16.15 -9.15 2.80
N PHE A 105 15.18 -9.88 2.24
CA PHE A 105 15.11 -10.19 0.82
C PHE A 105 13.70 -10.61 0.39
N THR A 106 13.44 -10.49 -0.91
CA THR A 106 12.25 -11.03 -1.57
C THR A 106 12.68 -11.75 -2.85
N LEU A 107 12.28 -13.01 -3.00
CA LEU A 107 12.45 -13.77 -4.23
C LEU A 107 11.13 -13.78 -5.00
N PRO A 108 11.13 -13.33 -6.27
CA PRO A 108 9.91 -13.15 -7.03
C PRO A 108 9.27 -14.48 -7.45
N GLY A 109 7.96 -14.48 -7.52
CA GLY A 109 7.13 -15.61 -7.93
C GLY A 109 5.67 -15.25 -7.79
N ARG A 110 4.75 -16.12 -8.22
CA ARG A 110 3.31 -15.90 -8.03
C ARG A 110 2.95 -15.74 -6.54
N LEU A 111 3.58 -16.54 -5.70
CA LEU A 111 3.66 -16.33 -4.26
C LEU A 111 5.12 -16.03 -3.93
N PRO A 112 5.49 -14.75 -3.69
CA PRO A 112 6.88 -14.37 -3.45
C PRO A 112 7.39 -14.91 -2.12
N VAL A 113 8.64 -15.36 -2.08
CA VAL A 113 9.30 -15.76 -0.84
C VAL A 113 9.96 -14.54 -0.22
N THR A 114 9.33 -13.99 0.81
CA THR A 114 9.83 -12.82 1.54
C THR A 114 10.34 -13.23 2.90
N CYS A 115 11.54 -12.81 3.25
CA CYS A 115 12.10 -12.89 4.61
C CYS A 115 12.10 -11.50 5.23
N SER A 116 11.40 -11.34 6.34
CA SER A 116 11.37 -10.10 7.10
C SER A 116 11.51 -10.39 8.60
N ARG A 117 12.12 -9.46 9.32
CA ARG A 117 12.32 -9.53 10.76
C ARG A 117 11.61 -8.39 11.46
N PHE A 118 11.13 -8.66 12.65
CA PHE A 118 10.44 -7.74 13.54
C PHE A 118 11.11 -7.76 14.91
N TYR A 119 11.16 -6.61 15.59
CA TYR A 119 11.66 -6.49 16.95
C TYR A 119 10.68 -5.79 17.87
N ALA A 120 10.49 -6.32 19.06
CA ALA A 120 9.83 -5.63 20.16
C ALA A 120 10.49 -5.99 21.49
N SER A 121 10.81 -4.98 22.31
CA SER A 121 11.56 -5.14 23.55
C SER A 121 10.84 -5.98 24.63
N HIS A 122 9.49 -6.06 24.54
CA HIS A 122 8.67 -6.85 25.48
C HIS A 122 8.58 -8.34 25.14
N MET A 123 9.01 -8.75 23.96
CA MET A 123 9.00 -10.16 23.59
C MET A 123 10.09 -10.92 24.32
N GLU A 124 9.70 -11.69 25.30
CA GLU A 124 10.63 -12.52 26.11
C GLU A 124 10.98 -13.84 25.41
N THR A 125 10.15 -14.27 24.45
CA THR A 125 10.40 -15.51 23.70
C THR A 125 11.59 -15.36 22.77
N GLU A 126 12.53 -16.31 22.86
CA GLU A 126 13.66 -16.35 21.94
C GLU A 126 13.26 -16.94 20.59
N GLY A 127 13.36 -16.13 19.54
CA GLY A 127 13.20 -16.55 18.15
C GLY A 127 14.52 -17.03 17.53
N LEU A 128 14.47 -17.31 16.23
CA LEU A 128 15.65 -17.71 15.42
C LEU A 128 16.77 -16.65 15.46
N LEU A 129 16.42 -15.38 15.66
CA LEU A 129 17.35 -14.24 15.71
C LEU A 129 17.67 -13.78 17.14
N GLY A 130 17.19 -14.49 18.17
CA GLY A 130 17.39 -14.17 19.60
C GLY A 130 16.23 -13.39 20.22
N ARG A 131 16.42 -12.97 21.47
CA ARG A 131 15.39 -12.31 22.29
C ARG A 131 14.88 -11.02 21.62
N GLY A 132 13.57 -10.84 21.63
CA GLY A 132 12.89 -9.67 21.07
C GLY A 132 12.74 -9.69 19.55
N TRP A 133 13.39 -10.60 18.85
CA TRP A 133 13.34 -10.72 17.39
C TRP A 133 12.48 -11.89 16.92
N ARG A 134 11.78 -11.70 15.80
CA ARG A 134 11.05 -12.76 15.10
C ARG A 134 11.19 -12.59 13.59
N LEU A 135 11.33 -13.72 12.90
CA LEU A 135 11.12 -13.80 11.44
C LEU A 135 9.63 -14.01 11.13
N ASN A 136 9.20 -13.51 9.98
CA ASN A 136 7.84 -13.71 9.49
C ASN A 136 7.47 -15.18 9.24
N TRP A 137 8.41 -16.11 9.33
CA TRP A 137 8.21 -17.57 9.21
C TRP A 137 8.04 -18.28 10.55
N GLU A 138 8.15 -17.58 11.66
CA GLU A 138 8.03 -18.12 13.03
C GLU A 138 6.60 -18.09 13.54
N ILE A 139 5.63 -18.35 12.64
CA ILE A 139 4.22 -18.47 12.97
C ILE A 139 3.94 -19.88 13.46
N ASN A 140 3.15 -20.03 14.53
CA ASN A 140 2.77 -21.32 15.06
C ASN A 140 1.43 -21.25 15.80
N LEU A 141 0.85 -22.42 16.11
CA LEU A 141 -0.21 -22.56 17.08
C LEU A 141 0.39 -23.17 18.36
N ARG A 142 -0.13 -22.79 19.51
CA ARG A 142 0.17 -23.41 20.80
C ARG A 142 -1.12 -23.89 21.43
N GLU A 143 -1.08 -25.01 22.11
CA GLU A 143 -2.21 -25.50 22.89
C GLU A 143 -1.88 -25.58 24.37
N ASP A 144 -2.87 -25.23 25.18
CA ASP A 144 -2.93 -25.54 26.59
C ASP A 144 -4.14 -26.45 26.90
N GLU A 145 -4.54 -26.58 28.14
CA GLU A 145 -5.70 -27.44 28.53
C GLU A 145 -7.02 -26.94 27.91
N THR A 146 -7.20 -25.63 27.69
CA THR A 146 -8.47 -24.99 27.35
C THR A 146 -8.47 -24.31 25.99
N TYR A 147 -7.34 -23.76 25.57
CA TYR A 147 -7.24 -22.91 24.40
C TYR A 147 -6.24 -23.43 23.37
N ILE A 148 -6.50 -23.04 22.10
CA ILE A 148 -5.51 -23.04 21.04
C ILE A 148 -5.19 -21.58 20.75
N THR A 149 -3.91 -21.22 20.88
CA THR A 149 -3.42 -19.86 20.70
C THR A 149 -2.62 -19.74 19.41
N PHE A 150 -3.08 -18.91 18.50
CA PHE A 150 -2.33 -18.54 17.31
C PHE A 150 -1.29 -17.50 17.67
N ILE A 151 -0.03 -17.75 17.31
CA ILE A 151 1.09 -16.81 17.49
C ILE A 151 1.48 -16.27 16.12
N GLY A 152 1.13 -15.01 15.87
CA GLY A 152 1.37 -14.33 14.62
C GLY A 152 2.82 -13.89 14.41
N VAL A 153 3.09 -13.29 13.25
CA VAL A 153 4.42 -12.84 12.80
C VAL A 153 5.13 -11.95 13.85
N GLN A 154 4.36 -11.13 14.55
CA GLN A 154 4.88 -10.14 15.51
C GLN A 154 4.74 -10.60 16.97
N GLY A 155 4.55 -11.90 17.20
CA GLY A 155 4.39 -12.46 18.53
C GLY A 155 3.02 -12.19 19.16
N ARG A 156 2.06 -11.64 18.43
CA ARG A 156 0.70 -11.45 18.92
C ARG A 156 0.02 -12.80 19.12
N GLU A 157 -0.66 -12.92 20.23
CA GLU A 157 -1.36 -14.14 20.66
C GLU A 157 -2.87 -13.95 20.52
N LEU A 158 -3.54 -14.91 19.85
CA LEU A 158 -4.99 -14.99 19.70
C LEU A 158 -5.46 -16.34 20.15
N SER A 159 -6.28 -16.40 21.19
CA SER A 159 -6.70 -17.65 21.83
C SER A 159 -8.13 -18.01 21.48
N TYR A 160 -8.34 -19.28 21.10
CA TYR A 160 -9.62 -19.85 20.70
C TYR A 160 -9.94 -21.07 21.56
N PRO A 161 -11.19 -21.22 22.09
CA PRO A 161 -11.57 -22.38 22.87
C PRO A 161 -11.42 -23.69 22.07
N LYS A 162 -10.71 -24.66 22.63
CA LYS A 162 -10.50 -25.98 22.00
C LYS A 162 -11.80 -26.70 21.67
N GLU A 163 -12.80 -26.59 22.54
CA GLU A 163 -14.11 -27.25 22.36
C GLU A 163 -14.85 -26.78 21.10
N MET A 164 -14.52 -25.58 20.58
CA MET A 164 -15.10 -25.05 19.35
C MET A 164 -14.36 -25.50 18.09
N LEU A 165 -13.16 -26.06 18.21
CA LEU A 165 -12.30 -26.49 17.10
C LEU A 165 -12.33 -28.01 16.90
N ILE A 166 -13.51 -28.53 16.69
CA ILE A 166 -13.71 -29.95 16.30
C ILE A 166 -13.63 -30.08 14.77
N PRO A 167 -13.19 -31.25 14.24
CA PRO A 167 -13.12 -31.48 12.80
C PRO A 167 -14.42 -31.13 12.06
N GLY A 168 -14.33 -30.36 11.01
CA GLY A 168 -15.45 -29.86 10.22
C GLY A 168 -16.11 -28.56 10.73
N HIS A 169 -15.68 -28.02 11.86
CA HIS A 169 -16.11 -26.72 12.35
C HIS A 169 -15.02 -25.69 12.11
N GLN A 170 -15.43 -24.44 11.98
CA GLN A 170 -14.52 -23.31 11.81
C GLN A 170 -14.95 -22.13 12.68
N ILE A 171 -13.97 -21.43 13.22
CA ILE A 171 -14.16 -20.18 13.96
C ILE A 171 -13.75 -19.03 13.06
N PHE A 172 -14.62 -18.05 12.89
CA PHE A 172 -14.27 -16.82 12.17
C PHE A 172 -13.73 -15.80 13.16
N ASP A 173 -12.53 -15.30 12.88
CA ASP A 173 -11.98 -14.14 13.58
C ASP A 173 -12.29 -12.87 12.79
N PRO A 174 -13.19 -12.00 13.28
CA PRO A 174 -13.58 -10.79 12.56
C PRO A 174 -12.50 -9.69 12.61
N GLU A 175 -11.55 -9.77 13.55
CA GLU A 175 -10.46 -8.81 13.68
C GLU A 175 -9.34 -9.11 12.69
N GLU A 176 -9.00 -10.39 12.55
CA GLU A 176 -7.93 -10.86 11.67
C GLU A 176 -8.41 -11.27 10.28
N GLN A 177 -9.72 -11.36 10.08
CA GLN A 177 -10.34 -11.71 8.80
C GLN A 177 -9.90 -13.08 8.28
N PHE A 178 -9.84 -14.08 9.16
CA PHE A 178 -9.61 -15.47 8.79
C PHE A 178 -10.58 -16.43 9.49
N TYR A 179 -10.67 -17.62 8.95
CA TYR A 179 -11.32 -18.78 9.58
C TYR A 179 -10.25 -19.72 10.10
N LEU A 180 -10.31 -20.09 11.38
CA LEU A 180 -9.49 -21.18 11.95
C LEU A 180 -10.32 -22.46 11.94
N SER A 181 -9.77 -23.53 11.39
CA SER A 181 -10.41 -24.83 11.32
C SER A 181 -9.43 -25.95 11.63
N ARG A 182 -9.95 -27.08 12.16
CA ARG A 182 -9.23 -28.32 12.34
C ARG A 182 -9.62 -29.30 11.25
N LEU A 183 -8.64 -29.90 10.59
CA LEU A 183 -8.84 -30.93 9.58
C LEU A 183 -9.00 -32.30 10.22
N HIS A 184 -9.51 -33.30 9.45
CA HIS A 184 -9.69 -34.66 9.92
C HIS A 184 -8.39 -35.42 10.17
N ASP A 185 -7.30 -35.00 9.55
CA ASP A 185 -5.94 -35.55 9.73
C ASP A 185 -5.20 -34.97 10.92
N GLY A 186 -5.83 -34.09 11.71
CA GLY A 186 -5.26 -33.46 12.89
C GLY A 186 -4.60 -32.11 12.66
N CYS A 187 -4.28 -31.76 11.40
CA CYS A 187 -3.72 -30.46 11.02
C CYS A 187 -4.71 -29.30 11.23
N TYR A 188 -4.18 -28.10 11.32
CA TYR A 188 -4.98 -26.87 11.45
C TYR A 188 -4.79 -25.97 10.24
N VAL A 189 -5.83 -25.22 9.89
CA VAL A 189 -5.81 -24.30 8.75
C VAL A 189 -6.35 -22.95 9.17
N LEU A 190 -5.57 -21.90 8.90
CA LEU A 190 -6.07 -20.54 8.81
C LEU A 190 -6.41 -20.25 7.35
N HIS A 191 -7.67 -20.00 7.08
CA HIS A 191 -8.15 -19.59 5.78
C HIS A 191 -8.48 -18.09 5.83
N TYR A 192 -7.64 -17.26 5.24
CA TYR A 192 -7.87 -15.83 5.17
C TYR A 192 -8.93 -15.45 4.15
N THR A 193 -9.61 -14.33 4.35
CA THR A 193 -10.65 -13.84 3.44
C THR A 193 -10.12 -13.45 2.05
N ASP A 194 -8.80 -13.27 1.91
CA ASP A 194 -8.10 -13.10 0.62
C ASP A 194 -7.83 -14.45 -0.09
N CYS A 195 -8.44 -15.53 0.43
CA CYS A 195 -8.30 -16.89 -0.07
C CYS A 195 -6.88 -17.48 0.07
N SER A 196 -6.00 -16.93 0.90
CA SER A 196 -4.75 -17.57 1.26
C SER A 196 -4.94 -18.56 2.41
N TYR A 197 -4.16 -19.64 2.41
CA TYR A 197 -4.21 -20.72 3.42
C TYR A 197 -2.87 -20.81 4.13
N TYR A 198 -2.92 -20.89 5.46
CA TYR A 198 -1.77 -21.22 6.30
C TYR A 198 -2.09 -22.55 6.97
N VAL A 199 -1.30 -23.58 6.69
CA VAL A 199 -1.52 -24.94 7.19
C VAL A 199 -0.45 -25.25 8.24
N PHE A 200 -0.92 -25.69 9.40
CA PHE A 200 -0.10 -26.06 10.54
C PHE A 200 -0.13 -27.57 10.74
N ASP A 201 0.97 -28.10 11.27
CA ASP A 201 1.11 -29.51 11.64
C ASP A 201 0.20 -29.89 12.82
N GLU A 202 0.20 -31.16 13.19
CA GLU A 202 -0.32 -31.61 14.48
C GLU A 202 0.53 -31.01 15.62
N PHE A 203 -0.04 -30.93 16.82
CA PHE A 203 0.71 -30.52 18.01
C PHE A 203 1.76 -31.55 18.37
N ASP A 204 2.96 -31.07 18.65
CA ASP A 204 4.05 -31.89 19.17
C ASP A 204 3.91 -32.14 20.68
N ASP A 205 4.84 -32.90 21.27
CA ASP A 205 4.86 -33.22 22.70
C ASP A 205 5.00 -31.98 23.62
N HIS A 206 5.29 -30.80 23.03
CA HIS A 206 5.38 -29.53 23.72
C HIS A 206 4.15 -28.64 23.50
N GLY A 207 3.12 -29.17 22.84
CA GLY A 207 1.90 -28.43 22.51
C GLY A 207 2.11 -27.33 21.44
N VAL A 208 3.04 -27.51 20.51
CA VAL A 208 3.31 -26.57 19.43
C VAL A 208 2.99 -27.20 18.08
N ALA A 209 2.13 -26.57 17.30
CA ALA A 209 1.87 -26.92 15.90
C ALA A 209 2.53 -25.88 14.98
N PRO A 210 3.65 -26.22 14.32
CA PRO A 210 4.39 -25.29 13.49
C PRO A 210 3.71 -25.11 12.12
N LEU A 211 3.96 -23.95 11.49
CA LEU A 211 3.55 -23.69 10.12
C LEU A 211 4.23 -24.66 9.15
N LEU A 212 3.46 -25.45 8.40
CA LEU A 212 3.94 -26.39 7.38
C LEU A 212 4.10 -25.70 6.03
N PHE A 213 3.07 -24.96 5.61
CA PHE A 213 3.11 -24.22 4.34
C PHE A 213 2.07 -23.12 4.30
N MET A 214 2.34 -22.14 3.43
CA MET A 214 1.39 -21.13 2.96
C MET A 214 0.98 -21.48 1.53
N GLU A 215 -0.29 -21.35 1.19
CA GLU A 215 -0.79 -21.70 -0.14
C GLU A 215 -1.86 -20.71 -0.61
N THR A 216 -1.86 -20.43 -1.91
CA THR A 216 -2.93 -19.68 -2.59
C THR A 216 -4.02 -20.67 -3.09
N PRO A 217 -5.23 -20.21 -3.48
CA PRO A 217 -6.27 -21.05 -4.07
C PRO A 217 -5.79 -21.86 -5.31
N TYR A 218 -4.77 -21.34 -5.99
CA TYR A 218 -4.20 -21.94 -7.21
C TYR A 218 -2.99 -22.84 -6.92
N ARG A 219 -2.88 -23.35 -5.70
CA ARG A 219 -1.82 -24.26 -5.25
C ARG A 219 -0.39 -23.71 -5.37
N GLN A 220 -0.26 -22.38 -5.39
CA GLN A 220 1.05 -21.77 -5.23
C GLN A 220 1.45 -21.83 -3.77
N ARG A 221 2.56 -22.50 -3.48
CA ARG A 221 2.93 -22.90 -2.11
C ARG A 221 4.33 -22.45 -1.75
N ILE A 222 4.48 -22.04 -0.49
CA ILE A 222 5.77 -21.93 0.21
C ILE A 222 5.73 -22.94 1.35
N ALA A 223 6.60 -23.94 1.30
CA ALA A 223 6.70 -25.00 2.28
C ALA A 223 7.89 -24.80 3.22
N PHE A 224 7.70 -25.11 4.49
CA PHE A 224 8.68 -24.95 5.58
C PHE A 224 9.12 -26.32 6.08
N GLY A 225 10.31 -26.76 5.63
CA GLY A 225 10.89 -28.05 6.02
C GLY A 225 11.62 -27.98 7.35
N ARG A 226 11.33 -28.94 8.24
CA ARG A 226 11.94 -29.03 9.57
C ARG A 226 12.68 -30.34 9.76
N GLU A 227 13.73 -30.28 10.61
CA GLU A 227 14.47 -31.44 11.08
C GLU A 227 14.55 -31.33 12.62
N ASN A 228 14.04 -32.35 13.32
CA ASN A 228 13.95 -32.33 14.80
C ASN A 228 13.25 -31.07 15.33
N GLY A 229 12.11 -30.68 14.75
CA GLY A 229 11.35 -29.47 15.11
C GLY A 229 11.93 -28.15 14.61
N ARG A 230 13.16 -28.14 14.09
CA ARG A 230 13.89 -26.92 13.66
C ARG A 230 13.64 -26.62 12.20
N LEU A 231 13.29 -25.39 11.87
CA LEU A 231 13.17 -24.91 10.48
C LEU A 231 14.54 -24.93 9.81
N VAL A 232 14.74 -25.74 8.78
CA VAL A 232 16.01 -25.89 8.05
C VAL A 232 15.90 -25.53 6.58
N ARG A 233 14.71 -25.60 6.00
CA ARG A 233 14.47 -25.34 4.56
C ARG A 233 13.21 -24.54 4.32
N VAL A 234 13.26 -23.71 3.27
CA VAL A 234 12.08 -23.09 2.68
C VAL A 234 12.10 -23.36 1.20
N ALA A 235 11.00 -23.88 0.67
CA ALA A 235 10.88 -24.19 -0.75
C ALA A 235 9.58 -23.59 -1.31
N SER A 236 9.62 -23.03 -2.52
CA SER A 236 8.44 -22.49 -3.18
C SER A 236 8.08 -23.25 -4.45
N SER A 237 6.80 -23.27 -4.80
CA SER A 237 6.31 -23.78 -6.09
C SER A 237 6.88 -23.00 -7.28
N SER A 238 7.39 -21.78 -7.07
CA SER A 238 8.12 -21.00 -8.08
C SER A 238 9.56 -21.49 -8.31
N GLY A 239 9.99 -22.56 -7.63
CA GLY A 239 11.29 -23.22 -7.81
C GLY A 239 12.42 -22.65 -6.98
N HIS A 240 12.15 -21.81 -5.99
CA HIS A 240 13.17 -21.36 -5.03
C HIS A 240 13.36 -22.42 -3.94
N HIS A 241 14.63 -22.72 -3.63
CA HIS A 241 15.03 -23.61 -2.54
C HIS A 241 16.04 -22.90 -1.66
N LEU A 242 15.71 -22.71 -0.40
CA LEU A 242 16.52 -22.04 0.60
C LEU A 242 16.96 -23.03 1.67
N LEU A 243 18.16 -22.82 2.19
CA LEU A 243 18.71 -23.52 3.34
C LEU A 243 19.03 -22.51 4.45
N LEU A 244 18.61 -22.83 5.67
CA LEU A 244 18.85 -22.01 6.85
C LEU A 244 20.01 -22.58 7.65
N HIS A 245 21.10 -21.86 7.73
CA HIS A 245 22.31 -22.23 8.48
C HIS A 245 22.32 -21.60 9.88
N ARG A 246 22.92 -22.30 10.83
CA ARG A 246 22.92 -21.87 12.22
C ARG A 246 24.34 -21.76 12.77
N THR A 247 24.47 -20.98 13.83
CA THR A 247 25.68 -20.83 14.62
C THR A 247 25.36 -20.97 16.11
N MET A 248 26.35 -21.43 16.88
CA MET A 248 26.23 -21.50 18.35
C MET A 248 26.75 -20.19 18.96
N THR A 249 25.96 -19.63 19.86
CA THR A 249 26.37 -18.54 20.77
C THR A 249 26.37 -19.04 22.21
N GLN A 250 26.81 -18.24 23.16
CA GLN A 250 26.73 -18.61 24.60
C GLN A 250 25.28 -18.77 25.08
N ALA A 251 24.32 -18.01 24.48
CA ALA A 251 22.91 -18.09 24.80
C ALA A 251 22.16 -19.20 24.04
N GLY A 252 22.87 -19.98 23.20
CA GLY A 252 22.24 -21.04 22.38
C GLY A 252 22.42 -20.86 20.88
N GLU A 253 21.65 -21.63 20.14
CA GLU A 253 21.72 -21.67 18.68
C GLU A 253 20.95 -20.49 18.03
N ARG A 254 21.54 -19.87 17.01
CA ARG A 254 20.99 -18.73 16.27
C ARG A 254 21.07 -18.98 14.77
N LEU A 255 20.18 -18.36 13.99
CA LEU A 255 20.23 -18.34 12.53
C LEU A 255 21.44 -17.52 12.07
N SER A 256 22.40 -18.11 11.38
CA SER A 256 23.60 -17.40 10.90
C SER A 256 23.42 -16.78 9.52
N HIS A 257 22.84 -17.51 8.59
CA HIS A 257 22.57 -17.02 7.23
C HIS A 257 21.53 -17.88 6.53
N ILE A 258 20.95 -17.32 5.47
CA ILE A 258 20.02 -18.00 4.58
C ILE A 258 20.66 -18.09 3.20
N GLU A 259 20.82 -19.32 2.71
CA GLU A 259 21.45 -19.62 1.42
C GLU A 259 20.39 -19.98 0.37
N LEU A 260 20.48 -19.39 -0.81
CA LEU A 260 19.71 -19.79 -1.98
C LEU A 260 20.46 -20.91 -2.72
N LEU A 261 19.87 -22.10 -2.76
CA LEU A 261 20.44 -23.25 -3.45
C LEU A 261 19.99 -23.32 -4.90
N LYS A 262 18.70 -22.99 -5.16
CA LYS A 262 18.08 -23.11 -6.47
C LYS A 262 17.00 -22.02 -6.64
N GLY A 263 16.79 -21.64 -7.89
CA GLY A 263 15.74 -20.68 -8.24
C GLY A 263 16.24 -19.24 -8.43
N GLY A 264 17.55 -19.07 -8.50
CA GLY A 264 18.29 -17.82 -8.73
C GLY A 264 19.78 -18.10 -8.79
N ARG A 265 20.62 -17.06 -8.64
CA ARG A 265 22.05 -17.23 -8.45
C ARG A 265 22.30 -17.81 -7.06
N PRO A 266 22.94 -18.99 -6.93
CA PRO A 266 23.25 -19.58 -5.63
C PRO A 266 24.12 -18.65 -4.77
N GLY A 267 23.97 -18.74 -3.46
CA GLY A 267 24.75 -18.00 -2.47
C GLY A 267 23.91 -17.43 -1.35
N ASN A 268 24.55 -16.77 -0.41
CA ASN A 268 23.89 -16.17 0.74
C ASN A 268 22.97 -15.02 0.30
N LEU A 269 21.75 -15.01 0.82
CA LEU A 269 20.78 -13.94 0.63
C LEU A 269 20.89 -12.90 1.74
N VAL A 270 21.15 -13.36 2.96
CA VAL A 270 21.30 -12.54 4.16
C VAL A 270 22.19 -13.27 5.15
N GLU A 271 23.01 -12.54 5.92
CA GLU A 271 23.82 -13.02 7.05
C GLU A 271 23.48 -12.21 8.30
N TYR A 272 23.41 -12.90 9.44
CA TYR A 272 23.11 -12.34 10.76
C TYR A 272 24.30 -12.50 11.69
N ARG A 273 24.66 -11.43 12.39
CA ARG A 273 25.78 -11.38 13.33
C ARG A 273 25.27 -11.17 14.74
N TYR A 274 25.94 -11.79 15.70
CA TYR A 274 25.53 -11.79 17.11
C TYR A 274 26.68 -11.40 18.01
N ASP A 275 26.34 -10.89 19.20
CA ASP A 275 27.29 -10.77 20.31
C ASP A 275 27.43 -12.10 21.07
N ASP A 276 28.28 -12.09 22.12
CA ASP A 276 28.50 -13.27 22.98
C ASP A 276 27.23 -13.70 23.72
N ASN A 277 26.31 -12.77 23.99
CA ASN A 277 25.02 -13.05 24.62
C ASN A 277 23.95 -13.55 23.63
N GLY A 278 24.28 -13.75 22.35
CA GLY A 278 23.38 -14.22 21.32
C GLY A 278 22.34 -13.18 20.88
N GLN A 279 22.61 -11.89 21.08
CA GLN A 279 21.77 -10.80 20.61
C GLN A 279 22.19 -10.39 19.20
N LEU A 280 21.24 -10.10 18.33
CA LEU A 280 21.47 -9.71 16.93
C LEU A 280 22.17 -8.35 16.87
N THR A 281 23.42 -8.30 16.42
CA THR A 281 24.21 -7.06 16.30
C THR A 281 24.34 -6.54 14.89
N GLY A 282 24.09 -7.38 13.87
CA GLY A 282 24.23 -6.92 12.49
C GLY A 282 23.50 -7.77 11.48
N VAL A 283 23.12 -7.14 10.38
CA VAL A 283 22.49 -7.77 9.22
C VAL A 283 23.29 -7.39 7.98
N VAL A 284 23.75 -8.40 7.24
CA VAL A 284 24.51 -8.23 6.00
C VAL A 284 23.69 -8.74 4.84
N ASN A 285 23.54 -7.91 3.83
CA ASN A 285 22.76 -8.24 2.65
C ASN A 285 23.54 -9.13 1.68
N ARG A 286 22.91 -9.53 0.58
CA ARG A 286 23.49 -10.39 -0.46
C ARG A 286 24.74 -9.81 -1.13
N ALA A 287 24.88 -8.47 -1.18
CA ALA A 287 26.05 -7.78 -1.71
C ALA A 287 27.23 -7.72 -0.71
N GLY A 288 27.08 -8.26 0.49
CA GLY A 288 28.09 -8.22 1.55
C GLY A 288 28.13 -6.88 2.31
N VAL A 289 27.12 -6.03 2.14
CA VAL A 289 27.01 -4.74 2.83
C VAL A 289 26.30 -4.95 4.16
N THR A 290 26.83 -4.42 5.25
CA THR A 290 26.13 -4.37 6.54
C THR A 290 25.06 -3.30 6.46
N VAL A 291 23.81 -3.73 6.31
CA VAL A 291 22.65 -2.83 6.12
C VAL A 291 22.04 -2.35 7.43
N ARG A 292 22.23 -3.12 8.51
CA ARG A 292 21.75 -2.76 9.85
C ARG A 292 22.75 -3.18 10.92
N GLN A 293 22.86 -2.37 11.96
CA GLN A 293 23.62 -2.67 13.17
C GLN A 293 22.78 -2.35 14.40
N PHE A 294 22.99 -3.10 15.49
CA PHE A 294 22.24 -2.96 16.73
C PHE A 294 23.19 -3.09 17.93
N ALA A 295 22.90 -2.34 19.00
CA ALA A 295 23.59 -2.45 20.29
C ALA A 295 22.57 -2.60 21.43
N TYR A 296 22.99 -3.27 22.48
CA TYR A 296 22.13 -3.58 23.62
C TYR A 296 22.86 -3.35 24.96
N GLU A 297 22.07 -3.02 25.96
CA GLU A 297 22.50 -3.01 27.36
C GLU A 297 21.42 -3.70 28.19
N ASN A 298 21.81 -4.66 29.03
CA ASN A 298 20.91 -5.46 29.86
C ASN A 298 19.74 -6.12 29.07
N GLY A 299 19.99 -6.52 27.82
CA GLY A 299 18.99 -7.14 26.96
C GLY A 299 18.03 -6.16 26.25
N LEU A 300 18.18 -4.86 26.48
CA LEU A 300 17.38 -3.80 25.87
C LEU A 300 18.19 -3.11 24.75
N MET A 301 17.56 -2.85 23.62
CA MET A 301 18.22 -2.16 22.49
C MET A 301 18.49 -0.70 22.86
N THR A 302 19.75 -0.31 22.82
CA THR A 302 20.19 1.06 23.09
C THR A 302 20.54 1.84 21.83
N GLU A 303 20.88 1.14 20.75
CA GLU A 303 21.22 1.79 19.48
C GLU A 303 20.79 0.92 18.30
N HIS A 304 20.39 1.56 17.22
CA HIS A 304 20.41 0.95 15.90
C HIS A 304 20.93 1.92 14.83
N ARG A 305 21.54 1.36 13.78
CA ARG A 305 22.20 2.12 12.73
C ARG A 305 21.86 1.52 11.35
N ASN A 306 21.67 2.36 10.35
CA ASN A 306 21.53 1.95 8.94
C ASN A 306 22.88 1.87 8.22
N ALA A 307 22.87 1.51 6.93
CA ALA A 307 24.08 1.33 6.13
C ALA A 307 24.84 2.63 5.86
N THR A 308 24.19 3.79 5.81
CA THR A 308 24.83 5.10 5.63
C THR A 308 25.36 5.70 6.93
N GLY A 309 25.13 5.04 8.07
CA GLY A 309 25.61 5.47 9.38
C GLY A 309 24.62 6.31 10.17
N PHE A 310 23.40 6.50 9.67
CA PHE A 310 22.34 7.12 10.45
C PHE A 310 22.05 6.27 11.69
N THR A 311 22.13 6.90 12.85
CA THR A 311 22.08 6.24 14.14
C THR A 311 20.94 6.78 14.97
N CYS A 312 20.19 5.86 15.60
CA CYS A 312 19.19 6.16 16.60
C CYS A 312 19.63 5.57 17.93
N THR A 313 19.57 6.35 19.01
CA THR A 313 19.92 5.91 20.37
C THR A 313 18.72 6.03 21.30
N TYR A 314 18.64 5.15 22.31
CA TYR A 314 17.53 5.04 23.24
C TYR A 314 18.05 5.03 24.68
N HIS A 315 17.43 5.85 25.52
CA HIS A 315 17.64 5.84 26.96
C HIS A 315 16.44 5.21 27.67
N TRP A 316 16.72 4.32 28.63
CA TRP A 316 15.73 3.52 29.32
C TRP A 316 15.68 3.89 30.79
N GLU A 317 14.48 3.96 31.35
CA GLU A 317 14.23 4.06 32.79
C GLU A 317 13.19 3.02 33.21
N GLU A 318 13.26 2.61 34.48
CA GLU A 318 12.24 1.77 35.08
C GLU A 318 11.08 2.65 35.56
N ILE A 319 9.89 2.46 34.98
CA ILE A 319 8.67 3.19 35.36
C ILE A 319 7.57 2.15 35.63
N GLU A 320 7.03 2.19 36.86
CA GLU A 320 6.02 1.23 37.33
C GLU A 320 6.47 -0.24 37.22
N GLY A 321 7.77 -0.49 37.49
CA GLY A 321 8.35 -1.84 37.46
C GLY A 321 8.67 -2.42 36.09
N PHE A 322 8.58 -1.60 35.03
CA PHE A 322 8.89 -2.01 33.66
C PHE A 322 9.90 -1.06 32.99
N PRO A 323 10.87 -1.59 32.20
CA PRO A 323 11.76 -0.74 31.41
C PRO A 323 11.00 -0.04 30.29
N ARG A 324 11.18 1.28 30.20
CA ARG A 324 10.54 2.13 29.21
C ARG A 324 11.53 3.10 28.60
N VAL A 325 11.39 3.40 27.32
CA VAL A 325 12.20 4.42 26.64
C VAL A 325 11.73 5.81 27.07
N VAL A 326 12.61 6.59 27.66
CA VAL A 326 12.31 7.98 28.08
C VAL A 326 12.94 9.02 27.17
N GLU A 327 13.96 8.66 26.41
CA GLU A 327 14.61 9.54 25.45
C GLU A 327 15.05 8.75 24.21
N HIS A 328 14.86 9.36 23.06
CA HIS A 328 15.33 8.88 21.76
C HIS A 328 16.03 10.01 21.03
N THR A 329 17.27 9.79 20.59
CA THR A 329 18.03 10.78 19.81
C THR A 329 18.49 10.19 18.49
N THR A 330 18.68 11.05 17.49
CA THR A 330 19.17 10.66 16.17
C THR A 330 20.45 11.39 15.79
N SER A 331 21.27 10.79 14.94
CA SER A 331 22.56 11.38 14.51
C SER A 331 22.43 12.68 13.69
N ASP A 332 21.26 12.99 13.14
CA ASP A 332 20.94 14.26 12.49
C ASP A 332 20.43 15.35 13.45
N GLY A 333 20.44 15.04 14.76
CA GLY A 333 20.22 16.01 15.83
C GLY A 333 18.78 16.12 16.31
N GLU A 334 17.92 15.16 15.99
CA GLU A 334 16.61 15.07 16.60
C GLU A 334 16.72 14.50 18.02
N ASP A 335 15.88 14.98 18.91
CA ASP A 335 15.84 14.63 20.33
C ASP A 335 14.37 14.58 20.76
N TYR A 336 13.91 13.39 21.16
CA TYR A 336 12.55 13.13 21.60
C TYR A 336 12.54 12.64 23.02
N ARG A 337 11.72 13.26 23.88
CA ARG A 337 11.54 12.90 25.30
C ARG A 337 10.12 12.49 25.54
N PHE A 338 9.95 11.36 26.20
CA PHE A 338 8.67 10.73 26.50
C PHE A 338 8.32 10.96 27.98
N HIS A 339 7.14 11.51 28.21
CA HIS A 339 6.59 11.71 29.54
C HIS A 339 5.30 10.90 29.65
N TYR A 340 5.33 9.85 30.41
CA TYR A 340 4.23 8.91 30.60
C TYR A 340 3.43 9.28 31.85
N ASP A 341 2.10 9.27 31.71
CA ASP A 341 1.13 9.30 32.80
C ASP A 341 0.15 8.15 32.55
N PHE A 342 0.53 6.94 32.93
CA PHE A 342 -0.30 5.75 32.70
C PHE A 342 -1.58 5.78 33.51
N ALA A 343 -1.56 6.35 34.75
CA ALA A 343 -2.73 6.49 35.57
C ALA A 343 -3.76 7.48 34.96
N GLY A 344 -3.26 8.51 34.29
CA GLY A 344 -4.06 9.47 33.56
C GLY A 344 -4.35 9.09 32.10
N GLY A 345 -3.85 7.93 31.63
CA GLY A 345 -4.01 7.46 30.23
C GLY A 345 -3.43 8.43 29.21
N GLN A 346 -2.25 9.01 29.48
CA GLN A 346 -1.66 10.01 28.61
C GLN A 346 -0.15 9.82 28.43
N THR A 347 0.34 10.07 27.20
CA THR A 347 1.76 10.24 26.92
C THR A 347 1.99 11.55 26.16
N VAL A 348 3.00 12.29 26.61
CA VAL A 348 3.46 13.50 25.96
C VAL A 348 4.87 13.27 25.44
N VAL A 349 5.07 13.49 24.12
CA VAL A 349 6.39 13.44 23.50
C VAL A 349 6.80 14.86 23.12
N THR A 350 7.97 15.29 23.56
CA THR A 350 8.54 16.60 23.22
C THR A 350 9.77 16.39 22.35
N GLY A 351 9.86 17.12 21.23
CA GLY A 351 11.01 17.14 20.33
C GLY A 351 11.63 18.55 20.26
N ARG A 352 12.74 18.70 19.54
CA ARG A 352 13.37 20.03 19.30
C ARG A 352 12.85 20.68 18.02
N PRO A 353 12.77 22.02 17.98
CA PRO A 353 12.45 22.97 19.03
C PRO A 353 10.93 23.07 19.22
N GLU A 354 10.47 22.91 20.44
CA GLU A 354 9.09 23.15 20.91
C GLU A 354 7.99 22.27 20.24
N GLN A 355 8.33 21.14 19.66
CA GLN A 355 7.34 20.21 19.15
C GLN A 355 6.77 19.40 20.28
N LYS A 356 5.45 19.27 20.28
CA LYS A 356 4.75 18.51 21.29
C LYS A 356 3.68 17.65 20.64
N TRP A 357 3.82 16.35 20.78
CA TRP A 357 2.76 15.38 20.49
C TRP A 357 2.11 14.99 21.80
N GLN A 358 0.81 14.69 21.78
CA GLN A 358 0.07 14.17 22.92
C GLN A 358 -0.82 13.05 22.45
N TRP A 359 -0.80 11.94 23.19
CA TRP A 359 -1.69 10.81 23.02
C TRP A 359 -2.49 10.59 24.28
N TRP A 360 -3.74 10.21 24.12
CA TRP A 360 -4.63 9.76 25.18
C TRP A 360 -5.07 8.36 24.85
N PHE A 361 -5.14 7.50 25.82
CA PHE A 361 -5.53 6.11 25.71
C PHE A 361 -6.34 5.67 26.91
N ASP A 362 -7.16 4.62 26.73
CA ASP A 362 -7.95 4.02 27.79
C ASP A 362 -7.14 3.01 28.61
N GLU A 363 -7.81 2.40 29.61
CA GLU A 363 -7.19 1.39 30.51
C GLU A 363 -6.70 0.15 29.76
N GLU A 364 -7.26 -0.12 28.56
CA GLU A 364 -6.84 -1.23 27.68
C GLU A 364 -5.80 -0.81 26.64
N THR A 365 -5.25 0.41 26.75
CA THR A 365 -4.23 1.00 25.85
C THR A 365 -4.71 1.33 24.43
N TYR A 366 -6.04 1.43 24.20
CA TYR A 366 -6.55 1.96 22.92
C TYR A 366 -6.41 3.47 22.90
N VAL A 367 -5.83 4.01 21.81
CA VAL A 367 -5.69 5.46 21.64
C VAL A 367 -7.07 6.10 21.43
N THR A 368 -7.47 6.96 22.34
CA THR A 368 -8.73 7.70 22.30
C THR A 368 -8.59 9.09 21.68
N ALA A 369 -7.37 9.67 21.73
CA ALA A 369 -7.09 10.92 21.05
C ALA A 369 -5.59 11.06 20.74
N HIS A 370 -5.29 11.85 19.71
CA HIS A 370 -3.94 12.22 19.33
C HIS A 370 -3.90 13.70 18.90
N ARG A 371 -2.92 14.46 19.41
CA ARG A 371 -2.64 15.82 19.00
C ARG A 371 -1.27 15.90 18.35
N THR A 372 -1.22 16.40 17.11
CA THR A 372 0.01 16.66 16.38
C THR A 372 0.68 17.98 16.80
N PRO A 373 1.96 18.20 16.52
CA PRO A 373 2.66 19.48 16.80
C PRO A 373 2.04 20.68 16.09
N GLY A 374 1.43 20.46 14.92
CA GLY A 374 0.68 21.50 14.19
C GLY A 374 -0.65 21.87 14.82
N GLY A 375 -1.03 21.21 15.93
CA GLY A 375 -2.28 21.41 16.66
C GLY A 375 -3.48 20.69 16.04
N GLY A 376 -3.26 19.82 15.05
CA GLY A 376 -4.28 18.92 14.55
C GLY A 376 -4.70 17.93 15.64
N MET A 377 -6.00 17.69 15.77
CA MET A 377 -6.58 16.81 16.78
C MET A 377 -7.37 15.71 16.12
N TYR A 378 -7.03 14.48 16.46
CA TYR A 378 -7.78 13.26 16.13
C TYR A 378 -8.44 12.75 17.40
N ARG A 379 -9.70 12.27 17.31
CA ARG A 379 -10.36 11.55 18.40
C ARG A 379 -11.04 10.32 17.87
N PHE A 380 -11.01 9.26 18.67
CA PHE A 380 -11.57 7.96 18.34
C PHE A 380 -12.57 7.57 19.43
N THR A 381 -13.75 7.18 19.02
CA THR A 381 -14.78 6.59 19.91
C THR A 381 -14.99 5.15 19.48
N TYR A 382 -14.96 4.23 20.42
CA TYR A 382 -15.08 2.79 20.17
C TYR A 382 -16.39 2.24 20.75
N ASN A 383 -16.86 1.13 20.18
CA ASN A 383 -17.93 0.33 20.78
C ASN A 383 -17.33 -0.67 21.81
N GLU A 384 -18.21 -1.48 22.43
CA GLU A 384 -17.82 -2.50 23.43
C GLU A 384 -16.84 -3.57 22.87
N ASN A 385 -16.80 -3.76 21.56
CA ASN A 385 -15.86 -4.66 20.88
C ASN A 385 -14.62 -3.92 20.36
N HIS A 386 -14.38 -2.69 20.80
CA HIS A 386 -13.27 -1.82 20.41
C HIS A 386 -13.18 -1.50 18.90
N PHE A 387 -14.30 -1.52 18.19
CA PHE A 387 -14.35 -0.99 16.83
C PHE A 387 -14.67 0.52 16.83
N PRO A 388 -13.99 1.34 16.02
CA PRO A 388 -14.23 2.76 15.95
C PRO A 388 -15.65 3.04 15.43
N VAL A 389 -16.50 3.70 16.23
CA VAL A 389 -17.83 4.15 15.82
C VAL A 389 -17.84 5.62 15.42
N ALA A 390 -16.86 6.40 15.85
CA ALA A 390 -16.65 7.75 15.39
C ALA A 390 -15.17 8.10 15.35
N VAL A 391 -14.77 8.81 14.30
CA VAL A 391 -13.43 9.37 14.13
C VAL A 391 -13.56 10.86 13.82
N GLU A 392 -13.02 11.68 14.72
CA GLU A 392 -12.90 13.13 14.51
C GLU A 392 -11.52 13.43 13.94
N LEU A 393 -11.50 14.19 12.87
CA LEU A 393 -10.33 14.58 12.11
C LEU A 393 -10.00 16.06 12.34
N PRO A 394 -8.78 16.52 12.14
CA PRO A 394 -8.45 17.95 12.15
C PRO A 394 -9.39 18.76 11.23
N GLY A 395 -9.77 19.98 11.64
CA GLY A 395 -10.69 20.82 10.86
C GLY A 395 -12.16 20.51 11.07
N GLU A 396 -12.53 19.96 12.24
CA GLU A 396 -13.93 19.67 12.65
C GLU A 396 -14.64 18.65 11.73
N ARG A 397 -13.88 17.83 11.04
CA ARG A 397 -14.38 16.76 10.18
C ARG A 397 -14.66 15.51 11.02
N ARG A 398 -15.76 14.83 10.75
CA ARG A 398 -16.17 13.64 11.50
C ARG A 398 -16.65 12.54 10.56
N VAL A 399 -16.22 11.32 10.80
CA VAL A 399 -16.75 10.09 10.20
C VAL A 399 -17.42 9.28 11.28
N THR A 400 -18.58 8.68 11.01
CA THR A 400 -19.24 7.75 11.92
C THR A 400 -19.51 6.42 11.24
N LEU A 401 -19.43 5.33 12.02
CA LEU A 401 -19.56 3.96 11.57
C LEU A 401 -20.55 3.22 12.46
N GLU A 402 -21.46 2.45 11.86
CA GLU A 402 -22.34 1.51 12.56
C GLU A 402 -22.02 0.08 12.10
N TYR A 403 -22.12 -0.86 13.03
CA TYR A 403 -21.74 -2.26 12.78
C TYR A 403 -22.89 -3.21 13.07
N ASP A 404 -22.93 -4.33 12.38
CA ASP A 404 -23.82 -5.44 12.71
C ASP A 404 -23.21 -6.34 13.82
N THR A 405 -23.94 -7.40 14.18
CA THR A 405 -23.51 -8.36 15.21
C THR A 405 -22.25 -9.16 14.86
N LEU A 406 -21.88 -9.22 13.57
CA LEU A 406 -20.64 -9.81 13.09
C LEU A 406 -19.53 -8.77 12.91
N SER A 407 -19.72 -7.58 13.48
CA SER A 407 -18.78 -6.46 13.41
C SER A 407 -18.47 -5.99 11.98
N ARG A 408 -19.42 -6.10 11.04
CA ARG A 408 -19.31 -5.58 9.67
C ARG A 408 -19.94 -4.19 9.62
N VAL A 409 -19.34 -3.25 8.87
CA VAL A 409 -19.90 -1.90 8.73
C VAL A 409 -21.21 -1.96 7.94
N VAL A 410 -22.30 -1.54 8.55
CA VAL A 410 -23.62 -1.44 7.92
C VAL A 410 -24.01 -0.02 7.55
N LYS A 411 -23.35 0.97 8.16
CA LYS A 411 -23.56 2.38 7.82
C LYS A 411 -22.30 3.20 8.07
N GLU A 412 -21.99 4.05 7.14
CA GLU A 412 -20.92 5.05 7.22
C GLU A 412 -21.48 6.43 6.92
N THR A 413 -21.09 7.44 7.71
CA THR A 413 -21.38 8.84 7.42
C THR A 413 -20.06 9.58 7.32
N ASP A 414 -19.79 10.19 6.18
CA ASP A 414 -18.58 10.94 5.92
C ASP A 414 -18.62 12.39 6.47
N PRO A 415 -17.51 13.15 6.41
CA PRO A 415 -17.46 14.53 6.93
C PRO A 415 -18.38 15.53 6.22
N ALA A 416 -18.88 15.22 5.04
CA ALA A 416 -19.88 16.04 4.34
C ALA A 416 -21.33 15.65 4.70
N GLY A 417 -21.51 14.65 5.58
CA GLY A 417 -22.82 14.15 5.98
C GLY A 417 -23.43 13.13 5.02
N ARG A 418 -22.69 12.65 3.99
CA ARG A 418 -23.18 11.63 3.08
C ARG A 418 -23.22 10.28 3.78
N VAL A 419 -24.31 9.56 3.58
CA VAL A 419 -24.55 8.27 4.23
C VAL A 419 -24.48 7.15 3.23
N THR A 420 -23.58 6.18 3.45
CA THR A 420 -23.53 4.91 2.74
C THR A 420 -24.06 3.82 3.66
N GLN A 421 -25.04 3.06 3.20
CA GLN A 421 -25.53 1.87 3.88
C GLN A 421 -25.15 0.62 3.12
N THR A 422 -24.77 -0.42 3.86
CA THR A 422 -24.39 -1.72 3.30
C THR A 422 -25.22 -2.81 3.99
N GLN A 423 -25.89 -3.64 3.21
CA GLN A 423 -26.54 -4.85 3.70
C GLN A 423 -25.68 -6.07 3.39
N TRP A 424 -25.59 -6.98 4.34
CA TRP A 424 -24.80 -8.19 4.25
C TRP A 424 -25.72 -9.40 4.31
N ASN A 425 -25.47 -10.45 3.52
CA ASN A 425 -26.18 -11.70 3.54
C ASN A 425 -25.23 -12.85 3.85
N GLY A 426 -25.50 -13.59 4.92
CA GLY A 426 -24.68 -14.73 5.35
C GLY A 426 -23.23 -14.37 5.67
N SER A 427 -22.37 -15.34 5.51
CA SER A 427 -20.92 -15.22 5.73
C SER A 427 -20.19 -14.49 4.59
N PHE A 428 -20.84 -14.40 3.43
CA PHE A 428 -20.32 -13.72 2.25
C PHE A 428 -20.99 -12.36 2.09
N ALA A 429 -20.20 -11.39 1.65
CA ALA A 429 -20.71 -10.05 1.49
C ALA A 429 -21.65 -9.96 0.29
N GLU A 430 -22.95 -10.14 0.49
CA GLU A 430 -23.94 -9.59 -0.42
C GLU A 430 -23.99 -8.08 -0.10
N ILE A 431 -23.44 -7.27 -0.99
CA ILE A 431 -23.36 -5.85 -0.74
C ILE A 431 -24.45 -5.16 -1.53
N THR A 432 -25.51 -4.73 -0.86
CA THR A 432 -26.39 -3.70 -1.38
C THR A 432 -25.88 -2.38 -0.84
N ARG A 433 -25.20 -1.57 -1.66
CA ARG A 433 -24.72 -0.23 -1.30
C ARG A 433 -25.76 0.79 -1.70
N ARG A 434 -26.14 1.64 -0.75
CA ARG A 434 -27.01 2.78 -0.99
C ARG A 434 -26.32 4.03 -0.46
N ALA A 435 -26.02 4.98 -1.34
CA ALA A 435 -25.68 6.34 -0.96
C ALA A 435 -26.96 7.14 -0.83
N LEU A 436 -27.30 7.59 0.39
CA LEU A 436 -28.63 8.18 0.68
C LEU A 436 -28.83 9.56 0.04
N ASP A 437 -27.76 10.30 -0.25
CA ASP A 437 -27.87 11.64 -0.85
C ASP A 437 -28.47 11.63 -2.26
N ASP A 438 -28.24 10.56 -3.03
CA ASP A 438 -28.60 10.50 -4.44
C ASP A 438 -29.53 9.33 -4.78
N ASP A 439 -30.04 8.58 -3.80
CA ASP A 439 -30.82 7.34 -3.97
C ASP A 439 -30.15 6.28 -4.86
N HIS A 440 -28.83 6.31 -4.93
CA HIS A 440 -28.05 5.39 -5.76
C HIS A 440 -27.94 4.03 -5.08
N VAL A 441 -28.52 3.00 -5.68
CA VAL A 441 -28.52 1.64 -5.13
C VAL A 441 -27.79 0.71 -6.07
N TRP A 442 -26.71 0.11 -5.55
CA TRP A 442 -25.99 -1.00 -6.18
C TRP A 442 -26.41 -2.30 -5.52
N LYS A 443 -26.68 -3.34 -6.32
CA LYS A 443 -27.02 -4.67 -5.82
C LYS A 443 -26.11 -5.71 -6.41
N ALA A 444 -25.67 -6.67 -5.59
CA ALA A 444 -24.88 -7.81 -6.02
C ALA A 444 -25.50 -9.11 -5.49
N ASP A 445 -25.61 -10.12 -6.38
CA ASP A 445 -25.97 -11.49 -6.01
C ASP A 445 -24.68 -12.34 -6.06
N TYR A 446 -24.57 -13.30 -5.15
CA TYR A 446 -23.38 -14.15 -5.00
C TYR A 446 -23.73 -15.63 -5.14
N ASN A 447 -22.77 -16.45 -5.57
CA ASN A 447 -22.87 -17.89 -5.51
C ASN A 447 -22.52 -18.41 -4.09
N GLU A 448 -22.59 -19.72 -3.91
CA GLU A 448 -22.25 -20.40 -2.64
C GLU A 448 -20.78 -20.24 -2.22
N HIS A 449 -19.90 -19.81 -3.13
CA HIS A 449 -18.49 -19.52 -2.88
C HIS A 449 -18.21 -18.04 -2.59
N GLY A 450 -19.26 -17.20 -2.49
CA GLY A 450 -19.12 -15.78 -2.22
C GLY A 450 -18.66 -14.93 -3.43
N GLN A 451 -18.76 -15.48 -4.64
CA GLN A 451 -18.37 -14.77 -5.86
C GLN A 451 -19.59 -14.08 -6.47
N VAL A 452 -19.42 -12.86 -6.94
CA VAL A 452 -20.47 -12.07 -7.59
C VAL A 452 -20.90 -12.73 -8.89
N ILE A 453 -22.16 -13.18 -8.98
CA ILE A 453 -22.72 -13.75 -10.20
C ILE A 453 -23.57 -12.75 -10.99
N ARG A 454 -24.04 -11.70 -10.31
CA ARG A 454 -24.84 -10.65 -10.88
C ARG A 454 -24.66 -9.36 -10.13
N GLU A 455 -24.53 -8.28 -10.88
CA GLU A 455 -24.50 -6.93 -10.34
C GLU A 455 -25.55 -6.07 -11.04
N THR A 456 -26.25 -5.22 -10.29
CA THR A 456 -27.24 -4.29 -10.79
C THR A 456 -26.84 -2.89 -10.37
N ASP A 457 -26.66 -2.00 -11.30
CA ASP A 457 -26.30 -0.60 -11.06
C ASP A 457 -27.53 0.28 -10.72
N PRO A 458 -27.34 1.52 -10.30
CA PRO A 458 -28.44 2.43 -9.95
C PRO A 458 -29.45 2.71 -11.07
N GLU A 459 -29.08 2.49 -12.33
CA GLU A 459 -30.00 2.60 -13.47
C GLU A 459 -30.74 1.27 -13.78
N GLY A 460 -30.57 0.26 -12.93
CA GLY A 460 -31.18 -1.06 -13.09
C GLY A 460 -30.53 -1.93 -14.17
N ARG A 461 -29.35 -1.54 -14.68
CA ARG A 461 -28.62 -2.32 -15.67
C ARG A 461 -27.90 -3.48 -15.00
N VAL A 462 -27.89 -4.63 -15.65
CA VAL A 462 -27.41 -5.88 -15.06
C VAL A 462 -26.18 -6.37 -15.80
N THR A 463 -25.09 -6.58 -15.05
CA THR A 463 -23.91 -7.35 -15.45
C THR A 463 -23.96 -8.72 -14.83
N ARG A 464 -23.57 -9.78 -15.55
CA ARG A 464 -23.51 -11.16 -15.05
C ARG A 464 -22.14 -11.74 -15.25
N TYR A 465 -21.72 -12.55 -14.29
CA TYR A 465 -20.40 -13.17 -14.22
C TYR A 465 -20.54 -14.69 -14.23
N GLY A 466 -19.73 -15.35 -15.04
CA GLY A 466 -19.57 -16.81 -15.03
C GLY A 466 -18.14 -17.15 -14.66
N TYR A 467 -17.98 -18.25 -13.93
CA TYR A 467 -16.70 -18.70 -13.41
C TYR A 467 -16.39 -20.11 -13.91
N ASP A 468 -15.11 -20.42 -14.00
CA ASP A 468 -14.65 -21.77 -14.29
C ASP A 468 -14.65 -22.66 -13.03
N ASP A 469 -14.30 -23.94 -13.20
CA ASP A 469 -14.25 -24.93 -12.10
C ASP A 469 -13.23 -24.57 -11.00
N GLN A 470 -12.33 -23.63 -11.25
CA GLN A 470 -11.34 -23.12 -10.29
C GLN A 470 -11.79 -21.81 -9.61
N GLY A 471 -12.99 -21.33 -9.96
CA GLY A 471 -13.53 -20.07 -9.45
C GLY A 471 -12.96 -18.83 -10.11
N LEU A 472 -12.30 -18.95 -11.25
CA LEU A 472 -11.79 -17.81 -12.00
C LEU A 472 -12.87 -17.27 -12.96
N PRO A 473 -12.98 -15.94 -13.13
CA PRO A 473 -13.94 -15.36 -14.07
C PRO A 473 -13.71 -15.90 -15.49
N GLU A 474 -14.67 -16.61 -16.05
CA GLU A 474 -14.63 -17.11 -17.43
C GLU A 474 -15.37 -16.18 -18.38
N THR A 475 -16.50 -15.63 -17.92
CA THR A 475 -17.36 -14.79 -18.75
C THR A 475 -17.90 -13.58 -18.00
N VAL A 476 -17.98 -12.44 -18.70
CA VAL A 476 -18.67 -11.24 -18.24
C VAL A 476 -19.68 -10.81 -19.27
N CYS A 477 -20.97 -10.92 -18.93
CA CYS A 477 -22.08 -10.49 -19.75
C CYS A 477 -22.52 -9.08 -19.37
N HIS A 478 -22.21 -8.10 -20.21
CA HIS A 478 -22.55 -6.70 -20.00
C HIS A 478 -24.05 -6.41 -20.21
N PRO A 479 -24.57 -5.29 -19.72
CA PRO A 479 -25.98 -4.91 -19.88
C PRO A 479 -26.46 -4.90 -21.32
N GLY A 480 -25.59 -4.59 -22.30
CA GLY A 480 -25.85 -4.65 -23.75
C GLY A 480 -25.93 -6.07 -24.33
N LYS A 481 -25.91 -7.12 -23.49
CA LYS A 481 -25.87 -8.54 -23.87
C LYS A 481 -24.60 -8.94 -24.64
N GLN A 482 -23.59 -8.13 -24.65
CA GLN A 482 -22.28 -8.44 -25.18
C GLN A 482 -21.46 -9.16 -24.09
N GLN A 483 -20.55 -10.03 -24.50
CA GLN A 483 -19.82 -10.89 -23.59
C GLN A 483 -18.33 -10.81 -23.83
N ASP A 484 -17.60 -10.55 -22.76
CA ASP A 484 -16.17 -10.79 -22.69
C ASP A 484 -15.91 -12.23 -22.22
N ARG A 485 -14.83 -12.85 -22.71
CA ARG A 485 -14.40 -14.18 -22.30
C ARG A 485 -12.94 -14.18 -21.90
N TYR A 486 -12.67 -14.85 -20.79
CA TYR A 486 -11.35 -14.99 -20.21
C TYR A 486 -10.94 -16.45 -20.19
N THR A 487 -9.67 -16.75 -20.42
CA THR A 487 -9.10 -18.06 -20.19
C THR A 487 -7.86 -17.95 -19.33
N TRP A 488 -7.66 -18.92 -18.49
CA TRP A 488 -6.62 -18.93 -17.49
C TRP A 488 -5.69 -20.13 -17.69
N ASN A 489 -4.45 -20.01 -17.26
CA ASN A 489 -3.53 -21.14 -17.27
C ASN A 489 -3.63 -21.91 -15.94
N ALA A 490 -2.88 -23.01 -15.82
CA ALA A 490 -2.86 -23.86 -14.61
C ALA A 490 -2.33 -23.14 -13.36
N LEU A 491 -1.72 -21.96 -13.50
CA LEU A 491 -1.26 -21.13 -12.37
C LEU A 491 -2.28 -20.06 -11.96
N GLY A 492 -3.50 -20.08 -12.55
CA GLY A 492 -4.50 -19.05 -12.32
C GLY A 492 -4.13 -17.67 -12.89
N LEU A 493 -3.29 -17.63 -13.94
CA LEU A 493 -2.90 -16.42 -14.62
C LEU A 493 -3.66 -16.28 -15.94
N LEU A 494 -4.10 -15.04 -16.26
CA LEU A 494 -4.87 -14.76 -17.48
C LEU A 494 -4.07 -15.14 -18.73
N SER A 495 -4.57 -16.07 -19.54
CA SER A 495 -3.90 -16.49 -20.77
C SER A 495 -4.51 -15.88 -22.02
N SER A 496 -5.83 -15.60 -22.04
CA SER A 496 -6.43 -14.79 -23.08
C SER A 496 -7.67 -14.04 -22.60
N HIS A 497 -7.93 -12.91 -23.26
CA HIS A 497 -9.15 -12.12 -23.14
C HIS A 497 -9.72 -11.86 -24.51
N ARG A 498 -10.90 -12.40 -24.77
CA ARG A 498 -11.69 -12.10 -25.96
C ARG A 498 -12.72 -11.04 -25.63
N ARG A 499 -12.59 -9.88 -26.23
CA ARG A 499 -13.48 -8.75 -26.00
C ARG A 499 -14.80 -8.88 -26.76
N ILE A 500 -15.76 -8.07 -26.34
CA ILE A 500 -17.07 -7.93 -27.04
C ILE A 500 -16.95 -7.61 -28.53
N THR A 501 -15.87 -6.96 -28.94
CA THR A 501 -15.56 -6.65 -30.35
C THR A 501 -15.12 -7.87 -31.16
N GLY A 502 -14.84 -9.01 -30.49
CA GLY A 502 -14.24 -10.19 -31.07
C GLY A 502 -12.71 -10.16 -31.11
N SER A 503 -12.09 -9.01 -30.78
CA SER A 503 -10.63 -8.92 -30.67
C SER A 503 -10.12 -9.77 -29.51
N VAL A 504 -8.89 -10.24 -29.62
CA VAL A 504 -8.27 -11.14 -28.63
C VAL A 504 -6.89 -10.62 -28.25
N GLN A 505 -6.69 -10.48 -26.96
CA GLN A 505 -5.39 -10.30 -26.34
C GLN A 505 -4.93 -11.62 -25.71
N SER A 506 -3.63 -11.87 -25.64
CA SER A 506 -3.09 -13.07 -25.02
C SER A 506 -1.81 -12.82 -24.25
N TRP A 507 -1.62 -13.61 -23.18
CA TRP A 507 -0.49 -13.52 -22.26
C TRP A 507 0.17 -14.88 -22.11
N GLN A 508 1.48 -14.89 -22.10
CA GLN A 508 2.29 -16.08 -21.83
C GLN A 508 3.24 -15.79 -20.67
N TYR A 509 3.46 -16.80 -19.86
CA TYR A 509 4.23 -16.65 -18.62
C TYR A 509 5.41 -17.62 -18.59
N THR A 510 6.43 -17.26 -17.82
CA THR A 510 7.51 -18.17 -17.47
C THR A 510 7.00 -19.29 -16.56
N GLN A 511 7.81 -20.30 -16.33
CA GLN A 511 7.49 -21.37 -15.35
C GLN A 511 7.31 -20.83 -13.93
N ARG A 512 7.89 -19.67 -13.61
CA ARG A 512 7.72 -18.98 -12.32
C ARG A 512 6.48 -18.09 -12.24
N GLY A 513 5.67 -18.04 -13.29
CA GLY A 513 4.46 -17.20 -13.33
C GLY A 513 4.71 -15.74 -13.69
N MET A 514 5.92 -15.37 -14.14
CA MET A 514 6.23 -14.02 -14.58
C MET A 514 5.82 -13.85 -16.06
N LEU A 515 5.35 -12.66 -16.43
CA LEU A 515 4.87 -12.36 -17.78
C LEU A 515 6.05 -12.43 -18.77
N ALA A 516 5.97 -13.34 -19.73
CA ALA A 516 7.00 -13.51 -20.76
C ALA A 516 6.64 -12.83 -22.09
N ARG A 517 5.35 -12.82 -22.43
CA ARG A 517 4.83 -12.22 -23.67
C ARG A 517 3.40 -11.75 -23.48
N HIS A 518 3.10 -10.58 -24.02
CA HIS A 518 1.76 -10.08 -24.24
C HIS A 518 1.56 -9.83 -25.74
N THR A 519 0.46 -10.29 -26.28
CA THR A 519 0.04 -10.01 -27.65
C THR A 519 -1.24 -9.20 -27.61
N ASP A 520 -1.23 -8.00 -28.16
CA ASP A 520 -2.40 -7.10 -28.18
C ASP A 520 -3.39 -7.45 -29.29
N GLU A 521 -4.43 -6.65 -29.43
CA GLU A 521 -5.51 -6.84 -30.41
C GLU A 521 -5.05 -6.71 -31.86
N GLU A 522 -4.05 -5.87 -32.13
CA GLU A 522 -3.38 -5.71 -33.44
C GLU A 522 -2.27 -6.75 -33.64
N LYS A 523 -2.16 -7.73 -32.74
CA LYS A 523 -1.12 -8.78 -32.75
C LYS A 523 0.30 -8.27 -32.61
N ARG A 524 0.49 -7.09 -32.02
CA ARG A 524 1.80 -6.59 -31.65
C ARG A 524 2.22 -7.29 -30.37
N GLU A 525 3.47 -7.72 -30.33
CA GLU A 525 4.00 -8.47 -29.20
C GLU A 525 4.89 -7.60 -28.32
N THR A 526 4.63 -7.61 -27.03
CA THR A 526 5.56 -7.14 -26.01
C THR A 526 6.16 -8.33 -25.30
N ARG A 527 7.49 -8.35 -25.15
CA ARG A 527 8.24 -9.49 -24.57
C ARG A 527 9.10 -9.02 -23.42
N TRP A 528 9.12 -9.82 -22.36
CA TRP A 528 9.93 -9.60 -21.16
C TRP A 528 10.99 -10.70 -21.04
N GLN A 529 12.19 -10.30 -20.66
CA GLN A 529 13.26 -11.21 -20.24
C GLN A 529 13.66 -10.86 -18.81
N TYR A 530 14.03 -11.86 -18.05
CA TYR A 530 14.31 -11.71 -16.63
C TYR A 530 15.72 -12.16 -16.31
N THR A 531 16.31 -11.55 -15.27
CA THR A 531 17.54 -12.05 -14.65
C THR A 531 17.27 -13.39 -13.96
N PRO A 532 18.30 -14.14 -13.57
CA PRO A 532 18.12 -15.35 -12.75
C PRO A 532 17.36 -15.08 -11.44
N GLU A 533 17.47 -13.88 -10.89
CA GLU A 533 16.78 -13.41 -9.68
C GLU A 533 15.31 -13.08 -9.96
N GLY A 534 14.87 -12.98 -11.21
CA GLY A 534 13.51 -12.68 -11.62
C GLY A 534 13.22 -11.19 -11.81
N LEU A 535 14.25 -10.36 -11.88
CA LEU A 535 14.10 -8.93 -12.21
C LEU A 535 14.03 -8.77 -13.74
N VAL A 536 13.31 -7.75 -14.21
CA VAL A 536 13.20 -7.49 -15.66
C VAL A 536 14.55 -7.08 -16.22
N ALA A 537 15.18 -7.94 -17.03
CA ALA A 537 16.44 -7.64 -17.69
C ALA A 537 16.25 -6.87 -18.99
N SER A 538 15.17 -7.16 -19.72
CA SER A 538 14.80 -6.40 -20.91
C SER A 538 13.31 -6.47 -21.20
N LEU A 539 12.83 -5.43 -21.87
CA LEU A 539 11.48 -5.28 -22.38
C LEU A 539 11.57 -4.88 -23.86
N SER A 540 10.93 -5.63 -24.74
CA SER A 540 10.80 -5.24 -26.16
C SER A 540 9.34 -5.00 -26.51
N ASN A 541 9.05 -3.89 -27.21
CA ASN A 541 7.69 -3.57 -27.66
C ASN A 541 7.36 -4.20 -29.03
N GLY A 542 6.13 -4.03 -29.49
CA GLY A 542 5.65 -4.57 -30.76
C GLY A 542 6.40 -4.09 -32.02
N ASN A 543 7.15 -3.00 -31.93
CA ASN A 543 7.99 -2.47 -33.00
C ASN A 543 9.44 -2.98 -32.92
N GLY A 544 9.76 -3.85 -31.97
CA GLY A 544 11.10 -4.38 -31.72
C GLY A 544 12.03 -3.44 -30.96
N ALA A 545 11.54 -2.26 -30.52
CA ALA A 545 12.29 -1.36 -29.68
C ALA A 545 12.49 -1.97 -28.29
N GLN A 546 13.71 -1.88 -27.75
CA GLN A 546 14.11 -2.60 -26.56
C GLN A 546 14.60 -1.67 -25.45
N TYR A 547 14.03 -1.83 -24.26
CA TYR A 547 14.58 -1.36 -22.99
C TYR A 547 15.48 -2.43 -22.39
N ARG A 548 16.56 -2.05 -21.73
CA ARG A 548 17.41 -2.93 -20.94
C ARG A 548 17.67 -2.35 -19.57
N PHE A 549 17.70 -3.22 -18.58
CA PHE A 549 17.88 -2.84 -17.18
C PHE A 549 19.07 -3.62 -16.58
N SER A 550 19.85 -2.96 -15.73
CA SER A 550 20.90 -3.57 -14.95
C SER A 550 20.68 -3.33 -13.46
N TYR A 551 21.16 -4.27 -12.65
CA TYR A 551 20.91 -4.29 -11.21
C TYR A 551 22.20 -4.59 -10.46
N ASP A 552 22.29 -4.14 -9.21
CA ASP A 552 23.35 -4.55 -8.29
C ASP A 552 23.08 -5.95 -7.67
N GLY A 553 23.96 -6.38 -6.75
CA GLY A 553 23.85 -7.66 -6.07
C GLY A 553 22.59 -7.84 -5.22
N ASP A 554 21.98 -6.73 -4.77
CA ASP A 554 20.74 -6.70 -3.98
C ASP A 554 19.48 -6.57 -4.84
N GLY A 555 19.63 -6.49 -6.18
CA GLY A 555 18.52 -6.33 -7.10
C GLY A 555 18.00 -4.88 -7.24
N ARG A 556 18.78 -3.89 -6.80
CA ARG A 556 18.45 -2.47 -6.98
C ARG A 556 18.88 -2.02 -8.38
N LEU A 557 18.01 -1.21 -9.03
CA LEU A 557 18.27 -0.72 -10.39
C LEU A 557 19.53 0.18 -10.43
N THR A 558 20.51 -0.21 -11.25
CA THR A 558 21.77 0.55 -11.47
C THR A 558 21.91 1.09 -12.89
N GLY A 559 21.05 0.69 -13.80
CA GLY A 559 21.08 1.23 -15.16
C GLY A 559 19.85 0.92 -15.97
N GLU A 560 19.54 1.85 -16.86
CA GLU A 560 18.46 1.79 -17.84
C GLU A 560 19.00 2.20 -19.21
N GLN A 561 18.71 1.41 -20.23
CA GLN A 561 18.93 1.76 -21.62
C GLN A 561 17.59 1.80 -22.34
N ARG A 562 17.24 2.93 -22.92
CA ARG A 562 16.00 3.15 -23.66
C ARG A 562 16.16 2.84 -25.14
N PRO A 563 15.04 2.57 -25.87
CA PRO A 563 15.07 2.31 -27.30
C PRO A 563 15.61 3.47 -28.15
N ASP A 564 15.45 4.70 -27.69
CA ASP A 564 15.97 5.91 -28.33
C ASP A 564 17.49 6.07 -28.15
N GLY A 565 18.15 5.09 -27.53
CA GLY A 565 19.58 5.08 -27.27
C GLY A 565 20.03 5.83 -26.01
N LEU A 566 19.09 6.45 -25.28
CA LEU A 566 19.41 7.10 -24.01
C LEU A 566 19.80 6.04 -22.98
N ILE A 567 20.94 6.26 -22.33
CA ILE A 567 21.43 5.40 -21.24
C ILE A 567 21.45 6.23 -19.97
N ARG A 568 20.84 5.71 -18.92
CA ARG A 568 20.86 6.30 -17.58
C ARG A 568 21.47 5.31 -16.62
N MET A 569 22.44 5.73 -15.85
CA MET A 569 23.07 4.94 -14.80
C MET A 569 22.69 5.52 -13.44
N PHE A 570 22.69 4.69 -12.40
CA PHE A 570 22.39 5.10 -11.04
C PHE A 570 23.52 4.63 -10.13
N ALA A 571 24.33 5.57 -9.63
CA ALA A 571 25.22 5.29 -8.53
C ALA A 571 24.42 5.45 -7.24
N LEU A 572 24.30 4.34 -6.49
CA LEU A 572 23.49 4.29 -5.28
C LEU A 572 24.38 4.40 -4.04
N ASN A 573 23.87 5.04 -2.99
CA ASN A 573 24.48 4.97 -1.67
C ASN A 573 24.19 3.58 -1.01
N ALA A 574 24.71 3.35 0.19
CA ALA A 574 24.56 2.07 0.88
C ALA A 574 23.08 1.73 1.23
N ASP A 575 22.22 2.73 1.41
CA ASP A 575 20.78 2.53 1.63
C ASP A 575 19.98 2.35 0.32
N GLY A 576 20.65 2.46 -0.84
CA GLY A 576 20.03 2.22 -2.15
C GLY A 576 19.44 3.46 -2.82
N PHE A 577 19.68 4.66 -2.30
CA PHE A 577 19.25 5.90 -2.94
C PHE A 577 20.26 6.38 -4.00
N PRO A 578 19.79 6.85 -5.17
CA PRO A 578 20.69 7.42 -6.18
C PRO A 578 21.35 8.69 -5.65
N VAL A 579 22.66 8.79 -5.86
CA VAL A 579 23.51 9.96 -5.52
C VAL A 579 24.13 10.61 -6.75
N ILE A 580 24.38 9.84 -7.81
CA ILE A 580 24.83 10.34 -9.12
C ILE A 580 24.05 9.62 -10.20
N ILE A 581 23.50 10.38 -11.15
CA ILE A 581 22.73 9.86 -12.27
C ILE A 581 23.35 10.35 -13.59
N PRO A 582 24.39 9.67 -14.10
CA PRO A 582 24.88 9.94 -15.45
C PRO A 582 23.83 9.55 -16.49
N THR A 583 23.52 10.49 -17.37
CA THR A 583 22.61 10.27 -18.49
C THR A 583 23.34 10.55 -19.79
N GLN A 584 23.48 9.54 -20.63
CA GLN A 584 24.12 9.66 -21.96
C GLN A 584 23.03 9.71 -23.03
N GLY A 585 22.97 10.81 -23.76
CA GLY A 585 22.10 10.97 -24.93
C GLY A 585 22.66 10.30 -26.19
N THR A 586 21.85 10.22 -27.25
CA THR A 586 22.21 9.64 -28.55
C THR A 586 23.31 10.38 -29.27
N GLU A 587 23.52 11.64 -28.99
CA GLU A 587 24.56 12.49 -29.58
C GLU A 587 25.89 12.46 -28.78
N GLY A 588 26.03 11.53 -27.82
CA GLY A 588 27.29 11.25 -27.13
C GLY A 588 27.61 12.17 -25.96
N GLY A 589 26.79 13.19 -25.66
CA GLY A 589 26.97 14.03 -24.48
C GLY A 589 26.53 13.29 -23.20
N VAL A 590 27.33 13.36 -22.14
CA VAL A 590 26.95 12.87 -20.81
C VAL A 590 26.51 14.03 -19.94
N ARG A 591 25.31 13.94 -19.37
CA ARG A 591 24.80 14.86 -18.37
C ARG A 591 24.81 14.14 -17.04
N ASN A 592 25.35 14.77 -16.01
CA ASN A 592 25.35 14.25 -14.66
C ASN A 592 24.34 15.01 -13.81
N GLU A 593 23.54 14.29 -13.06
CA GLU A 593 22.79 14.82 -11.95
C GLU A 593 23.39 14.27 -10.66
N GLN A 594 23.78 15.16 -9.74
CA GLN A 594 24.24 14.79 -8.40
C GLN A 594 23.12 15.07 -7.41
N GLN A 595 22.83 14.13 -6.55
CA GLN A 595 21.77 14.24 -5.54
C GLN A 595 22.36 14.11 -4.15
N GLU A 596 21.95 15.01 -3.27
CA GLU A 596 22.21 14.97 -1.84
C GLU A 596 20.90 14.70 -1.11
N ARG A 597 20.95 13.78 -0.17
CA ARG A 597 19.78 13.36 0.61
C ARG A 597 20.11 13.43 2.09
N ASP A 598 19.06 13.61 2.90
CA ASP A 598 19.20 13.47 4.34
C ASP A 598 19.19 11.98 4.76
N ALA A 599 19.33 11.75 6.04
CA ALA A 599 19.36 10.41 6.63
C ALA A 599 18.05 9.61 6.47
N LEU A 600 16.93 10.29 6.22
CA LEU A 600 15.62 9.68 5.91
C LEU A 600 15.45 9.39 4.42
N GLY A 601 16.45 9.73 3.59
CA GLY A 601 16.42 9.55 2.14
C GLY A 601 15.70 10.66 1.38
N ARG A 602 15.25 11.76 2.05
CA ARG A 602 14.61 12.88 1.38
C ARG A 602 15.63 13.68 0.59
N LEU A 603 15.26 14.13 -0.61
CA LEU A 603 16.14 14.90 -1.50
C LEU A 603 16.33 16.30 -0.95
N LEU A 604 17.57 16.67 -0.56
CA LEU A 604 17.93 18.01 -0.11
C LEU A 604 18.43 18.90 -1.25
N ARG A 605 19.15 18.29 -2.19
CA ARG A 605 19.77 19.01 -3.29
C ARG A 605 19.89 18.12 -4.54
N SER A 606 19.71 18.73 -5.71
CA SER A 606 19.95 18.13 -7.02
C SER A 606 20.73 19.13 -7.88
N ASP A 607 21.95 18.77 -8.27
CA ASP A 607 22.83 19.56 -9.12
C ASP A 607 22.89 18.97 -10.52
N THR A 608 22.60 19.79 -11.50
CA THR A 608 22.75 19.48 -12.92
C THR A 608 23.76 20.46 -13.57
N GLN A 609 24.12 20.23 -14.84
CA GLN A 609 24.95 21.16 -15.60
C GLN A 609 24.31 22.56 -15.70
N HIS A 610 22.98 22.65 -15.64
CA HIS A 610 22.26 23.90 -15.92
C HIS A 610 21.65 24.57 -14.68
N SER A 611 21.46 23.83 -13.58
CA SER A 611 20.83 24.36 -12.38
C SER A 611 21.10 23.51 -11.14
N THR A 612 21.05 24.16 -10.00
CA THR A 612 20.92 23.55 -8.68
C THR A 612 19.49 23.72 -8.19
N ARG A 613 18.91 22.64 -7.65
CA ARG A 613 17.64 22.68 -6.92
C ARG A 613 17.89 22.29 -5.47
N THR A 614 17.34 23.04 -4.54
CA THR A 614 17.36 22.72 -3.11
C THR A 614 15.94 22.56 -2.59
N PHE A 615 15.76 21.66 -1.63
CA PHE A 615 14.47 21.27 -1.07
C PHE A 615 14.52 21.43 0.44
N SER A 616 13.48 22.04 1.01
CA SER A 616 13.27 22.12 2.45
C SER A 616 11.98 21.43 2.83
N TYR A 617 11.98 20.80 3.98
CA TYR A 617 10.83 20.02 4.46
C TYR A 617 10.38 20.53 5.83
N ASN A 618 9.09 20.42 6.10
CA ASN A 618 8.59 20.53 7.46
C ASN A 618 8.74 19.18 8.18
N ARG A 619 8.30 19.12 9.41
CA ARG A 619 8.42 17.95 10.27
C ARG A 619 7.37 16.85 10.02
N LEU A 620 6.44 17.11 9.11
CA LEU A 620 5.51 16.12 8.55
C LEU A 620 5.99 15.62 7.18
N ASP A 621 7.31 15.81 6.87
CA ASP A 621 7.98 15.43 5.61
C ASP A 621 7.39 16.09 4.35
N GLN A 622 6.63 17.18 4.54
CA GLN A 622 6.07 17.94 3.43
C GLN A 622 7.08 18.99 2.95
N ILE A 623 7.22 19.13 1.64
CA ILE A 623 8.08 20.14 1.02
C ILE A 623 7.56 21.54 1.38
N THR A 624 8.38 22.36 2.00
CA THR A 624 8.04 23.76 2.33
C THR A 624 8.64 24.77 1.39
N GLU A 625 9.79 24.43 0.79
CA GLU A 625 10.46 25.32 -0.16
C GLU A 625 11.22 24.51 -1.20
N VAL A 626 11.14 24.94 -2.45
CA VAL A 626 11.99 24.48 -3.54
C VAL A 626 12.64 25.71 -4.17
N THR A 627 13.98 25.78 -4.16
CA THR A 627 14.72 26.85 -4.80
C THR A 627 15.46 26.32 -6.01
N LEU A 628 15.28 26.95 -7.16
CA LEU A 628 16.04 26.73 -8.37
C LEU A 628 17.06 27.86 -8.51
N THR A 629 18.35 27.51 -8.60
CA THR A 629 19.45 28.46 -8.89
C THR A 629 20.09 28.00 -10.21
N PRO A 630 20.00 28.78 -11.29
CA PRO A 630 20.66 28.44 -12.55
C PRO A 630 22.19 28.56 -12.43
N THR A 631 22.91 27.77 -13.22
CA THR A 631 24.32 27.93 -13.46
C THR A 631 24.53 29.01 -14.54
N GLU A 632 25.75 29.52 -14.70
CA GLU A 632 26.08 30.45 -15.82
C GLU A 632 25.72 29.86 -17.19
N GLU A 633 25.86 28.54 -17.35
CA GLU A 633 25.48 27.84 -18.56
C GLU A 633 23.97 27.74 -18.71
N GLY A 634 23.21 27.49 -17.63
CA GLY A 634 21.77 27.49 -17.62
C GLY A 634 21.16 28.84 -17.95
N GLU A 635 21.72 29.92 -17.42
CA GLU A 635 21.33 31.29 -17.78
C GLU A 635 21.59 31.59 -19.26
N ARG A 636 22.78 31.28 -19.72
CA ARG A 636 23.23 31.60 -21.08
C ARG A 636 22.52 30.80 -22.17
N LEU A 637 22.37 29.47 -21.97
CA LEU A 637 21.82 28.54 -23.00
C LEU A 637 20.31 28.41 -22.95
N HIS A 638 19.73 28.47 -21.75
CA HIS A 638 18.33 28.18 -21.52
C HIS A 638 17.53 29.34 -20.96
N HIS A 639 18.18 30.52 -20.79
CA HIS A 639 17.57 31.73 -20.22
C HIS A 639 16.90 31.47 -18.86
N MET A 640 17.45 30.51 -18.09
CA MET A 640 16.93 30.14 -16.77
C MET A 640 17.11 31.33 -15.82
N GLN A 641 16.12 31.51 -14.95
CA GLN A 641 16.17 32.50 -13.87
C GLN A 641 16.04 31.80 -12.53
N ALA A 642 16.63 32.36 -11.50
CA ALA A 642 16.45 31.88 -10.15
C ALA A 642 14.98 32.03 -9.72
N ASP A 643 14.44 31.01 -9.13
CA ASP A 643 13.08 31.00 -8.60
C ASP A 643 13.00 30.21 -7.29
N THR A 644 12.10 30.64 -6.41
CA THR A 644 11.82 29.94 -5.16
C THR A 644 10.33 29.80 -5.00
N VAL A 645 9.88 28.57 -4.91
CA VAL A 645 8.48 28.24 -4.62
C VAL A 645 8.38 27.82 -3.16
N ARG A 646 7.49 28.48 -2.40
CA ARG A 646 7.19 28.16 -1.00
C ARG A 646 5.78 27.60 -0.89
N PHE A 647 5.64 26.55 -0.09
CA PHE A 647 4.38 25.86 0.14
C PHE A 647 3.93 26.07 1.58
N ALA A 648 2.65 26.39 1.75
CA ALA A 648 2.00 26.52 3.06
C ALA A 648 0.93 25.44 3.21
N TYR A 649 0.83 24.87 4.42
CA TYR A 649 -0.10 23.80 4.73
C TYR A 649 -0.96 24.18 5.94
N ASP A 650 -2.17 23.63 6.00
CA ASP A 650 -3.03 23.74 7.17
C ASP A 650 -2.74 22.64 8.21
N ARG A 651 -3.53 22.65 9.30
CA ARG A 651 -3.41 21.65 10.38
C ARG A 651 -3.81 20.24 9.96
N SER A 652 -4.51 20.09 8.85
CA SER A 652 -4.87 18.80 8.25
C SER A 652 -3.80 18.29 7.30
N GLY A 653 -2.73 19.06 7.07
CA GLY A 653 -1.68 18.74 6.11
C GLY A 653 -2.02 19.11 4.66
N TRP A 654 -3.13 19.80 4.41
CA TRP A 654 -3.50 20.20 3.06
C TRP A 654 -2.78 21.47 2.63
N LEU A 655 -2.33 21.50 1.37
CA LEU A 655 -1.73 22.68 0.75
C LEU A 655 -2.75 23.83 0.72
N THR A 656 -2.38 24.97 1.34
CA THR A 656 -3.21 26.17 1.41
C THR A 656 -2.68 27.29 0.53
N ALA A 657 -1.38 27.32 0.24
CA ALA A 657 -0.79 28.29 -0.66
C ALA A 657 0.51 27.83 -1.28
N GLU A 658 0.77 28.33 -2.50
CA GLU A 658 2.04 28.32 -3.20
C GLU A 658 2.47 29.76 -3.47
N HIS A 659 3.72 30.07 -3.16
CA HIS A 659 4.31 31.41 -3.36
C HIS A 659 5.53 31.29 -4.25
N SER A 660 5.54 32.00 -5.38
CA SER A 660 6.68 32.10 -6.30
C SER A 660 6.95 33.55 -6.68
N VAL A 661 7.98 33.78 -7.49
CA VAL A 661 8.25 35.11 -8.06
C VAL A 661 7.11 35.61 -8.96
N HIS A 662 6.28 34.71 -9.47
CA HIS A 662 5.13 35.05 -10.32
C HIS A 662 3.86 35.37 -9.53
N GLY A 663 3.91 35.35 -8.20
CA GLY A 663 2.80 35.62 -7.31
C GLY A 663 2.40 34.41 -6.45
N SER A 664 1.21 34.47 -5.90
CA SER A 664 0.73 33.45 -4.97
C SER A 664 -0.56 32.81 -5.48
N ILE A 665 -0.62 31.49 -5.38
CA ILE A 665 -1.86 30.72 -5.55
C ILE A 665 -2.31 30.30 -4.15
N LYS A 666 -3.60 30.51 -3.82
CA LYS A 666 -4.16 30.11 -2.53
C LYS A 666 -5.34 29.18 -2.74
N TYR A 667 -5.49 28.20 -1.86
CA TYR A 667 -6.51 27.15 -1.95
C TYR A 667 -7.41 27.19 -0.71
N ARG A 668 -8.71 27.12 -0.94
CA ARG A 668 -9.72 26.75 0.07
C ARG A 668 -10.30 25.40 -0.30
N ARG A 669 -10.65 24.61 0.70
CA ARG A 669 -11.17 23.26 0.49
C ARG A 669 -12.43 23.02 1.32
N ASP A 670 -13.26 22.10 0.83
CA ASP A 670 -14.40 21.57 1.59
C ASP A 670 -13.96 20.49 2.61
N ALA A 671 -14.92 19.93 3.33
CA ALA A 671 -14.67 18.88 4.32
C ALA A 671 -14.14 17.56 3.72
N LEU A 672 -14.28 17.37 2.41
CA LEU A 672 -13.76 16.21 1.67
C LEU A 672 -12.35 16.44 1.09
N GLY A 673 -11.83 17.69 1.20
CA GLY A 673 -10.53 18.07 0.64
C GLY A 673 -10.62 18.63 -0.79
N ASN A 674 -11.81 18.75 -1.39
CA ASN A 674 -11.95 19.30 -2.73
C ASN A 674 -11.67 20.81 -2.72
N PRO A 675 -10.89 21.36 -3.68
CA PRO A 675 -10.67 22.80 -3.76
C PRO A 675 -11.95 23.53 -4.14
N THR A 676 -12.46 24.37 -3.24
CA THR A 676 -13.69 25.16 -3.47
C THR A 676 -13.42 26.55 -4.00
N ASP A 677 -12.24 27.11 -3.67
CA ASP A 677 -11.81 28.42 -4.16
C ASP A 677 -10.30 28.42 -4.36
N ILE A 678 -9.85 28.91 -5.52
CA ILE A 678 -8.44 29.08 -5.86
C ILE A 678 -8.22 30.53 -6.22
N THR A 679 -7.45 31.24 -5.40
CA THR A 679 -7.04 32.61 -5.71
C THR A 679 -5.78 32.57 -6.57
N LEU A 680 -5.84 33.14 -7.78
CA LEU A 680 -4.73 33.20 -8.73
C LEU A 680 -3.79 34.38 -8.41
N PRO A 681 -2.56 34.39 -8.98
CA PRO A 681 -1.57 35.46 -8.71
C PRO A 681 -2.03 36.88 -9.06
N ASP A 682 -2.92 37.01 -10.04
CA ASP A 682 -3.50 38.29 -10.48
C ASP A 682 -4.70 38.73 -9.61
N GLY A 683 -5.04 37.92 -8.60
CA GLY A 683 -6.16 38.18 -7.68
C GLY A 683 -7.50 37.62 -8.16
N GLN A 684 -7.58 36.99 -9.32
CA GLN A 684 -8.79 36.35 -9.76
C GLN A 684 -9.13 35.13 -8.91
N HIS A 685 -10.44 34.87 -8.75
CA HIS A 685 -10.98 33.75 -7.96
C HIS A 685 -11.60 32.69 -8.87
N LEU A 686 -10.98 31.50 -8.90
CA LEU A 686 -11.53 30.33 -9.55
C LEU A 686 -12.29 29.52 -8.50
N SER A 687 -13.64 29.53 -8.57
CA SER A 687 -14.49 28.84 -7.62
C SER A 687 -15.04 27.55 -8.20
N HIS A 688 -15.11 26.53 -7.36
CA HIS A 688 -15.67 25.22 -7.69
C HIS A 688 -16.84 24.91 -6.76
N LEU A 689 -17.94 24.47 -7.33
CA LEU A 689 -19.09 23.97 -6.62
C LEU A 689 -19.21 22.46 -6.90
N TYR A 690 -19.52 21.69 -5.87
CA TYR A 690 -19.62 20.24 -5.97
C TYR A 690 -21.02 19.76 -5.62
N TYR A 691 -21.46 18.65 -6.27
CA TYR A 691 -22.62 17.90 -5.81
C TYR A 691 -22.37 17.29 -4.42
N GLY A 692 -23.42 16.94 -3.70
CA GLY A 692 -23.33 16.15 -2.47
C GLY A 692 -22.51 14.86 -2.64
N SER A 693 -22.50 14.28 -3.84
CA SER A 693 -21.65 13.13 -4.21
C SER A 693 -20.14 13.43 -4.33
N GLY A 694 -19.73 14.70 -4.19
CA GLY A 694 -18.34 15.14 -4.35
C GLY A 694 -17.89 15.36 -5.80
N HIS A 695 -18.77 15.18 -6.77
CA HIS A 695 -18.44 15.45 -8.19
C HIS A 695 -18.61 16.93 -8.51
N LEU A 696 -17.73 17.46 -9.37
CA LEU A 696 -17.78 18.86 -9.79
C LEU A 696 -19.11 19.19 -10.49
N LEU A 697 -19.81 20.21 -9.97
CA LEU A 697 -21.04 20.75 -10.51
C LEU A 697 -20.79 21.99 -11.37
N GLN A 698 -19.95 22.91 -10.88
CA GLN A 698 -19.73 24.19 -11.54
C GLN A 698 -18.30 24.70 -11.30
N THR A 699 -17.78 25.37 -12.29
CA THR A 699 -16.54 26.19 -12.20
C THR A 699 -16.89 27.61 -12.59
N ALA A 700 -16.52 28.57 -11.75
CA ALA A 700 -16.71 30.00 -12.03
C ALA A 700 -15.38 30.76 -11.84
N LEU A 701 -15.16 31.80 -12.64
CA LEU A 701 -14.08 32.76 -12.52
C LEU A 701 -14.65 34.09 -12.11
N ASP A 702 -14.21 34.66 -10.98
CA ASP A 702 -14.75 35.90 -10.38
C ASP A 702 -16.29 35.93 -10.34
N GLY A 703 -16.90 34.78 -9.99
CA GLY A 703 -18.36 34.63 -9.92
C GLY A 703 -19.05 34.43 -11.29
N ILE A 704 -18.32 34.49 -12.40
CA ILE A 704 -18.85 34.22 -13.74
C ILE A 704 -18.69 32.72 -14.05
N THR A 705 -19.81 32.03 -14.25
CA THR A 705 -19.79 30.62 -14.59
C THR A 705 -19.05 30.35 -15.90
N VAL A 706 -17.96 29.60 -15.82
CA VAL A 706 -17.16 29.13 -16.96
C VAL A 706 -17.67 27.81 -17.50
N SER A 707 -17.98 26.89 -16.59
CA SER A 707 -18.53 25.57 -16.93
C SER A 707 -19.49 25.10 -15.85
N GLU A 708 -20.57 24.46 -16.31
CA GLU A 708 -21.55 23.79 -15.45
C GLU A 708 -21.77 22.38 -15.97
N TYR A 709 -21.94 21.41 -15.07
CA TYR A 709 -22.00 19.99 -15.40
C TYR A 709 -23.26 19.37 -14.81
N GLU A 710 -24.05 18.71 -15.65
CA GLU A 710 -25.12 17.83 -15.21
C GLU A 710 -24.66 16.37 -15.36
N ARG A 711 -25.03 15.56 -14.38
CA ARG A 711 -24.63 14.15 -14.31
C ARG A 711 -25.85 13.25 -14.15
N ASP A 712 -25.74 12.03 -14.66
CA ASP A 712 -26.73 10.98 -14.42
C ASP A 712 -26.47 10.26 -13.07
N SER A 713 -27.30 9.27 -12.78
CA SER A 713 -27.21 8.46 -11.56
C SER A 713 -25.92 7.63 -11.41
N LEU A 714 -25.11 7.53 -12.45
CA LEU A 714 -23.77 6.93 -12.40
C LEU A 714 -22.66 8.00 -12.35
N HIS A 715 -23.03 9.24 -12.09
CA HIS A 715 -22.15 10.41 -12.04
C HIS A 715 -21.43 10.73 -13.37
N ARG A 716 -21.90 10.15 -14.52
CA ARG A 716 -21.36 10.45 -15.84
C ARG A 716 -21.86 11.81 -16.29
N GLN A 717 -20.99 12.59 -16.94
CA GLN A 717 -21.35 13.91 -17.47
C GLN A 717 -22.31 13.75 -18.65
N VAL A 718 -23.58 14.14 -18.47
CA VAL A 718 -24.60 14.12 -19.53
C VAL A 718 -24.75 15.47 -20.22
N ILE A 719 -24.56 16.58 -19.49
CA ILE A 719 -24.54 17.93 -20.07
C ILE A 719 -23.33 18.69 -19.51
N ARG A 720 -22.66 19.44 -20.38
CA ARG A 720 -21.69 20.47 -20.01
C ARG A 720 -22.06 21.78 -20.67
N THR A 721 -22.32 22.80 -19.87
CA THR A 721 -22.62 24.14 -20.33
C THR A 721 -21.39 25.03 -20.18
N GLN A 722 -21.00 25.74 -21.25
CA GLN A 722 -19.91 26.72 -21.26
C GLN A 722 -20.38 27.99 -21.96
N GLY A 723 -20.73 29.01 -21.19
CA GLY A 723 -21.33 30.23 -21.69
C GLY A 723 -22.61 29.92 -22.47
N LYS A 724 -22.60 30.19 -23.79
CA LYS A 724 -23.74 29.96 -24.68
C LYS A 724 -23.69 28.60 -25.40
N LEU A 725 -22.79 27.70 -25.03
CA LEU A 725 -22.63 26.39 -25.65
C LEU A 725 -23.00 25.29 -24.66
N ALA A 726 -23.92 24.42 -25.00
CA ALA A 726 -24.22 23.21 -24.22
C ALA A 726 -23.78 21.98 -25.00
N THR A 727 -22.97 21.13 -24.38
CA THR A 727 -22.51 19.85 -24.92
C THR A 727 -23.24 18.73 -24.24
N PHE A 728 -23.99 17.95 -24.97
CA PHE A 728 -24.75 16.79 -24.52
C PHE A 728 -23.95 15.52 -24.81
N SER A 729 -23.97 14.59 -23.92
CA SER A 729 -23.28 13.29 -24.02
C SER A 729 -24.29 12.18 -23.78
N GLY A 730 -24.29 11.16 -24.60
CA GLY A 730 -25.11 9.97 -24.40
C GLY A 730 -24.26 8.72 -24.34
N TYR A 731 -24.62 7.83 -23.45
CA TYR A 731 -23.89 6.60 -23.17
C TYR A 731 -24.70 5.38 -23.58
N ASN A 732 -24.05 4.35 -24.05
CA ASN A 732 -24.70 3.07 -24.34
C ASN A 732 -24.90 2.25 -23.03
N ALA A 733 -25.50 1.08 -23.15
CA ALA A 733 -25.75 0.17 -22.03
C ALA A 733 -24.46 -0.30 -21.31
N ASP A 734 -23.31 -0.22 -21.99
CA ASP A 734 -22.00 -0.63 -21.49
C ASP A 734 -21.16 0.56 -20.94
N ASN A 735 -21.81 1.66 -20.59
CA ASN A 735 -21.19 2.90 -20.07
C ASN A 735 -20.24 3.62 -21.03
N ARG A 736 -20.21 3.25 -22.32
CA ARG A 736 -19.36 3.90 -23.31
C ARG A 736 -20.06 5.10 -23.90
N LEU A 737 -19.32 6.20 -24.11
CA LEU A 737 -19.81 7.35 -24.82
C LEU A 737 -20.26 6.93 -26.24
N SER A 738 -21.57 7.01 -26.52
CA SER A 738 -22.14 6.61 -27.81
C SER A 738 -22.30 7.78 -28.76
N TRP A 739 -22.54 8.96 -28.22
CA TRP A 739 -22.63 10.19 -29.00
C TRP A 739 -22.34 11.40 -28.14
N GLN A 740 -21.85 12.46 -28.75
CA GLN A 740 -21.67 13.77 -28.15
C GLN A 740 -22.11 14.85 -29.15
N ARG A 741 -22.80 15.87 -28.66
CA ARG A 741 -23.33 16.93 -29.53
C ARG A 741 -23.29 18.26 -28.79
N SER A 742 -22.76 19.29 -29.46
CA SER A 742 -22.78 20.66 -28.96
C SER A 742 -23.82 21.48 -29.65
N LEU A 743 -24.62 22.21 -28.91
CA LEU A 743 -25.70 23.09 -29.37
C LEU A 743 -25.57 24.46 -28.70
N PRO A 744 -26.05 25.55 -29.38
CA PRO A 744 -26.18 26.83 -28.70
C PRO A 744 -27.06 26.71 -27.44
N GLY A 745 -26.66 27.36 -26.34
CA GLY A 745 -27.38 27.33 -25.06
C GLY A 745 -28.82 27.89 -25.23
N GLY A 746 -29.78 27.19 -24.64
CA GLY A 746 -31.22 27.49 -24.73
C GLY A 746 -32.03 26.50 -25.56
N SER A 747 -31.40 25.54 -26.24
CA SER A 747 -32.10 24.48 -27.00
C SER A 747 -32.55 23.37 -26.03
N GLN A 748 -33.86 23.31 -25.74
CA GLN A 748 -34.39 22.41 -24.70
C GLN A 748 -34.62 20.95 -25.14
N ASN A 749 -34.20 20.46 -26.33
CA ASN A 749 -34.43 19.05 -26.65
C ASN A 749 -33.41 18.45 -27.62
N PRO A 750 -32.46 17.63 -27.15
CA PRO A 750 -31.52 16.93 -28.06
C PRO A 750 -32.14 15.78 -28.82
N GLN A 751 -33.33 15.28 -28.44
CA GLN A 751 -33.98 14.13 -29.12
C GLN A 751 -34.67 14.48 -30.46
N GLN A 752 -34.92 15.74 -30.76
CA GLN A 752 -35.62 16.15 -31.99
C GLN A 752 -34.74 16.41 -33.22
N ALA A 753 -33.41 16.26 -33.09
CA ALA A 753 -32.51 16.51 -34.21
C ALA A 753 -31.65 15.30 -34.56
N VAL A 754 -32.27 14.18 -34.90
CA VAL A 754 -31.57 13.06 -35.54
C VAL A 754 -31.29 13.44 -36.97
N LEU A 755 -30.09 13.92 -37.30
CA LEU A 755 -29.59 13.93 -38.67
C LEU A 755 -28.87 12.60 -38.96
N PRO A 756 -29.06 12.02 -40.13
CA PRO A 756 -28.52 10.71 -40.48
C PRO A 756 -26.99 10.77 -40.53
N ARG A 757 -26.38 9.76 -39.96
CA ARG A 757 -24.94 9.51 -40.08
C ARG A 757 -24.52 9.43 -41.53
N ARG A 758 -23.64 10.32 -41.99
CA ARG A 758 -22.80 9.99 -43.15
C ARG A 758 -21.85 8.89 -42.73
N ARG A 759 -22.00 7.71 -43.30
CA ARG A 759 -21.00 6.67 -43.27
C ARG A 759 -19.75 7.20 -43.95
N THR A 760 -18.71 7.44 -43.23
CA THR A 760 -17.35 7.50 -43.78
C THR A 760 -16.84 6.09 -43.86
N THR A 761 -16.86 5.52 -45.03
CA THR A 761 -16.04 4.37 -45.41
C THR A 761 -14.62 4.87 -45.60
N ALA A 762 -13.71 4.39 -44.76
CA ALA A 762 -12.32 3.98 -45.03
C ALA A 762 -11.74 3.33 -43.80
#